data_1a1909e1cc2cd1497ba867c000dfaedc
#
_entry.id   1a1909e1cc2cd1497ba867c000dfaedc
#
_cell.length_a   1.000
_cell.length_b   1.000
_cell.length_c   1.000
_cell.angle_alpha   90.00
_cell.angle_beta   90.00
_cell.angle_gamma   90.00
#
_symmetry.space_group_name_H-M   'P 1'
#
loop_
_entity.id
_entity.type
_entity.pdbx_description
1 polymer ?
#
loop_
_entity_poly.entity_id
_entity_poly.type
_entity_poly.pdbx_seq_one_letter_code
_entity_poly.pdbx_strand_id
1 'polypeptide(L)'
;MEHNRTLSIIKDRKAKRFFALGGFIVVSAALGFMFLSPQQSRATIPSGGKQIEVGQVSYRLYESSNGINPGSPLANTNTTATLPKVGADFRLRVGLQNKSAYFKKLAEYGSGYEHNCVIMSDDSAYCWGNGQYGVLGTNSTTSSTVPVSIYTQDVLNGKTIKQITTGYYHTCAIASDNKDYCWGWGTYGRLGNSGIVQRNAPYPVREFATTVVSQIAAGNEHTCSLNSEGKLYCWGKGINGELGRDVFLGSNTPTAVNMSNFGTESVKQVVAGDKFTCAATVEGKAFCWGSNDKGRTGVGLATVRTQYPTEVKGFNGKKVESISAGDSHACAVISGGQEVYCWGKNDKGQLGVTAMGYRNIASRVPFGSSVLSGGKTIKNVYAGSEFTCMVLNTGEIYCWGDNSNGQMGSGAATGFLPSPVKVNVPFASSGETSMYVGKDFLCALRTGEMYCWGNNNKGQVGNGQSSNSPVTRPTLIAPPGGTIESASMKLRVEYAKKGSAATCSAVSSSDWQVVTGASKLAYSASGPADGANINSNSTDPELPAGAIASRPQSIVRKSGVTGVFTNAQKISAGEVGVWDLALVDKGLDRNENYCVRVATDTTAAPGSSIDNYTMYPEFKTAPGSLDIRFRDNAGATITDTGTKFDNSTMSNSSVATSALLSNSSSKQIEVTNTQTSSGWSVVLSASDGATAKWKRTGSTESYMFNGTNGDQGFLSVNFGTSSVLASGNSLSGSTCQTSGISKGVDSQFKVGTATANGVTLMSSSGSNNQLGCAFLLRNVRLNQTIPAYQKPGTYELPMTLTVTAQ
;
A
#
# COMPACT_ATOMS: atom_id res chain seq x y z
N MET A 1 34.57 67.35 -7.89
CA MET A 1 34.38 68.12 -6.64
C MET A 1 33.50 67.26 -5.81
N GLU A 2 33.99 66.21 -5.08
CA GLU A 2 34.39 66.32 -3.65
C GLU A 2 33.25 66.90 -2.81
N HIS A 3 32.67 66.18 -1.80
CA HIS A 3 33.32 65.67 -0.62
C HIS A 3 32.54 64.64 0.16
N ASN A 4 33.27 63.67 0.60
CA ASN A 4 33.16 62.81 1.73
C ASN A 4 32.75 63.44 3.09
N ARG A 5 32.19 62.64 4.00
CA ARG A 5 32.60 62.27 5.40
C ARG A 5 31.46 61.58 6.15
N THR A 6 31.56 60.41 6.51
CA THR A 6 32.23 59.59 7.53
C THR A 6 31.91 59.89 9.00
N LEU A 7 31.42 58.83 9.70
CA LEU A 7 31.60 58.41 11.12
C LEU A 7 31.09 59.33 12.24
N SER A 8 30.41 58.83 13.27
CA SER A 8 30.99 58.03 14.37
C SER A 8 29.99 57.59 15.42
N ILE A 9 30.33 56.48 16.02
CA ILE A 9 29.84 55.82 17.22
C ILE A 9 29.96 56.70 18.48
N ILE A 10 29.01 56.66 19.44
CA ILE A 10 29.29 56.70 20.88
C ILE A 10 28.27 55.86 21.67
N LYS A 11 28.81 54.93 22.47
CA LYS A 11 28.23 54.26 23.63
C LYS A 11 28.11 55.25 24.80
N ASP A 12 27.10 55.22 25.63
CA ASP A 12 27.32 54.82 27.03
C ASP A 12 26.07 54.80 27.92
N ARG A 13 26.10 53.91 28.85
CA ARG A 13 25.44 53.51 30.05
C ARG A 13 24.83 54.63 30.96
N LYS A 14 23.76 54.35 31.64
CA LYS A 14 23.56 54.13 33.11
C LYS A 14 22.13 54.41 33.59
N ALA A 15 21.57 53.37 34.12
CA ALA A 15 20.75 53.14 35.33
C ALA A 15 20.26 54.31 36.21
N LYS A 16 18.95 54.26 36.62
CA LYS A 16 18.48 54.06 38.02
C LYS A 16 16.99 54.29 38.12
N ARG A 17 16.32 53.31 38.73
CA ARG A 17 15.20 53.28 39.67
C ARG A 17 14.29 54.48 39.85
N PHE A 18 12.93 54.33 39.85
CA PHE A 18 12.05 54.47 41.00
C PHE A 18 10.65 53.91 40.76
N PHE A 19 10.07 53.36 41.86
CA PHE A 19 8.75 52.82 42.15
C PHE A 19 7.58 53.75 41.77
N ALA A 20 6.34 53.32 41.45
CA ALA A 20 5.39 52.51 42.15
C ALA A 20 3.97 52.62 41.50
N LEU A 21 3.19 51.53 41.76
CA LEU A 21 1.71 51.41 41.84
C LEU A 21 0.82 51.58 40.60
N GLY A 22 0.16 50.47 40.30
CA GLY A 22 -1.30 50.41 40.24
C GLY A 22 -1.90 50.16 38.85
N GLY A 23 -2.34 49.00 38.55
CA GLY A 23 -3.29 48.78 37.47
C GLY A 23 -3.21 47.35 36.88
N PHE A 24 -4.06 46.42 37.35
CA PHE A 24 -4.28 45.11 36.76
C PHE A 24 -4.83 45.27 35.32
N ILE A 25 -4.06 44.84 34.36
CA ILE A 25 -4.57 44.43 33.03
C ILE A 25 -3.98 43.08 32.77
N VAL A 26 -4.85 42.07 32.80
CA VAL A 26 -4.53 40.69 32.36
C VAL A 26 -4.38 40.71 30.85
N VAL A 27 -3.14 40.71 30.37
CA VAL A 27 -2.83 40.35 28.98
C VAL A 27 -2.32 38.94 29.01
N SER A 28 -3.19 37.97 28.59
CA SER A 28 -2.84 36.63 28.30
C SER A 28 -1.87 36.59 27.12
N ALA A 29 -0.58 36.58 27.40
CA ALA A 29 0.47 36.26 26.44
C ALA A 29 0.37 34.74 26.17
N ALA A 30 -0.23 34.37 25.07
CA ALA A 30 -0.10 33.00 24.50
C ALA A 30 1.38 32.83 24.10
N LEU A 31 2.18 32.28 25.00
CA LEU A 31 3.46 31.66 24.65
C LEU A 31 3.15 30.45 23.78
N GLY A 32 3.24 30.65 22.46
CA GLY A 32 3.36 29.56 21.51
C GLY A 32 4.66 28.79 21.80
N PHE A 33 4.56 27.73 22.57
CA PHE A 33 5.55 26.67 22.52
C PHE A 33 5.51 26.09 21.11
N MET A 34 6.41 26.54 20.24
CA MET A 34 6.83 25.70 19.12
C MET A 34 7.45 24.45 19.73
N PHE A 35 6.64 23.40 19.82
CA PHE A 35 7.16 22.05 19.88
C PHE A 35 7.91 21.83 18.54
N LEU A 36 9.20 22.05 18.57
CA LEU A 36 10.09 21.39 17.63
C LEU A 36 9.87 19.89 17.88
N SER A 37 9.00 19.28 17.10
CA SER A 37 8.98 17.83 16.98
C SER A 37 10.41 17.41 16.65
N PRO A 38 10.99 16.44 17.38
CA PRO A 38 12.28 15.90 16.96
C PRO A 38 12.12 15.43 15.51
N GLN A 39 12.92 15.97 14.59
CA GLN A 39 13.02 15.42 13.25
C GLN A 39 13.53 13.99 13.42
N GLN A 40 12.60 13.05 13.41
CA GLN A 40 12.96 11.64 13.37
C GLN A 40 13.66 11.41 12.02
N SER A 41 14.86 10.90 12.09
CA SER A 41 15.66 10.58 10.91
C SER A 41 14.90 9.58 10.04
N ARG A 42 14.47 10.02 8.87
CA ARG A 42 13.85 9.16 7.86
C ARG A 42 14.92 8.19 7.36
N ALA A 43 14.60 6.91 7.32
CA ALA A 43 15.50 5.94 6.73
C ALA A 43 15.49 6.12 5.21
N THR A 44 16.65 6.42 4.67
CA THR A 44 16.86 6.58 3.24
C THR A 44 17.83 5.50 2.75
N ILE A 45 17.54 4.95 1.60
CA ILE A 45 18.38 3.92 0.97
C ILE A 45 19.19 4.59 -0.15
N PRO A 46 20.53 4.50 -0.13
CA PRO A 46 21.32 5.03 -1.23
C PRO A 46 21.06 4.25 -2.52
N SER A 47 20.62 4.93 -3.56
CA SER A 47 20.52 4.39 -4.91
C SER A 47 21.04 5.42 -5.90
N GLY A 48 22.19 5.18 -6.51
CA GLY A 48 22.77 6.02 -7.54
C GLY A 48 22.94 7.50 -7.18
N GLY A 49 23.24 7.85 -5.91
CA GLY A 49 23.44 9.22 -5.43
C GLY A 49 22.17 9.95 -4.96
N LYS A 50 20.98 9.34 -5.05
CA LYS A 50 19.74 9.86 -4.45
C LYS A 50 19.35 9.04 -3.23
N GLN A 51 18.81 9.70 -2.22
CA GLN A 51 18.21 9.04 -1.06
C GLN A 51 16.75 8.69 -1.39
N ILE A 52 16.41 7.40 -1.28
CA ILE A 52 15.05 6.90 -1.51
C ILE A 52 14.37 6.72 -0.16
N GLU A 53 13.21 7.33 0.02
CA GLU A 53 12.39 7.19 1.21
C GLU A 53 11.57 5.91 1.12
N VAL A 54 11.64 5.06 2.16
CA VAL A 54 10.89 3.81 2.26
C VAL A 54 10.06 3.82 3.52
N GLY A 55 8.81 3.39 3.43
CA GLY A 55 7.93 3.28 4.59
C GLY A 55 7.17 1.97 4.63
N GLN A 56 6.97 1.42 5.82
CA GLN A 56 6.05 0.31 6.01
C GLN A 56 4.61 0.80 5.96
N VAL A 57 3.80 0.20 5.09
CA VAL A 57 2.46 0.69 4.76
C VAL A 57 1.35 -0.32 5.00
N SER A 58 1.68 -1.60 5.10
CA SER A 58 0.70 -2.65 5.35
C SER A 58 1.32 -3.86 6.03
N TYR A 59 0.50 -4.63 6.76
CA TYR A 59 0.84 -5.95 7.26
C TYR A 59 -0.39 -6.83 7.44
N ARG A 60 -0.17 -8.15 7.48
CA ARG A 60 -1.19 -9.14 7.84
C ARG A 60 -0.52 -10.39 8.41
N LEU A 61 -1.14 -10.95 9.45
CA LEU A 61 -0.70 -12.20 10.08
C LEU A 61 -1.50 -13.37 9.55
N TYR A 62 -0.82 -14.50 9.38
CA TYR A 62 -1.38 -15.73 8.84
C TYR A 62 -0.93 -16.93 9.66
N GLU A 63 -1.71 -18.01 9.61
CA GLU A 63 -1.25 -19.33 10.04
C GLU A 63 -0.04 -19.77 9.19
N SER A 64 0.86 -20.54 9.78
CA SER A 64 1.97 -21.11 9.03
C SER A 64 1.47 -22.22 8.09
N SER A 65 2.02 -22.27 6.89
CA SER A 65 1.81 -23.35 5.93
C SER A 65 3.14 -23.75 5.29
N ASN A 66 3.24 -24.98 4.83
CA ASN A 66 4.41 -25.48 4.09
C ASN A 66 4.44 -25.00 2.64
N GLY A 67 3.37 -24.38 2.16
CA GLY A 67 3.24 -23.83 0.82
C GLY A 67 3.84 -22.44 0.65
N ILE A 68 4.03 -22.01 -0.60
CA ILE A 68 4.44 -20.66 -0.94
C ILE A 68 3.40 -19.62 -0.44
N ASN A 69 2.12 -19.97 -0.54
CA ASN A 69 1.05 -19.16 0.03
C ASN A 69 0.96 -19.37 1.54
N PRO A 70 0.72 -18.31 2.32
CA PRO A 70 0.49 -18.43 3.75
C PRO A 70 -0.81 -19.22 4.01
N GLY A 71 -0.99 -19.73 5.22
CA GLY A 71 -2.23 -20.32 5.69
C GLY A 71 -3.39 -19.33 5.79
N SER A 72 -4.40 -19.66 6.58
CA SER A 72 -5.55 -18.75 6.82
C SER A 72 -5.10 -17.47 7.51
N PRO A 73 -5.71 -16.31 7.18
CA PRO A 73 -5.41 -15.06 7.90
C PRO A 73 -5.89 -15.15 9.34
N LEU A 74 -5.02 -14.73 10.27
CA LEU A 74 -5.32 -14.66 11.72
C LEU A 74 -6.12 -13.40 12.07
N ALA A 75 -6.02 -12.35 11.27
CA ALA A 75 -6.76 -11.10 11.44
C ALA A 75 -6.86 -10.35 10.11
N ASN A 76 -7.65 -9.27 10.09
CA ASN A 76 -7.71 -8.36 8.95
C ASN A 76 -6.38 -7.63 8.75
N THR A 77 -6.19 -7.05 7.57
CA THR A 77 -5.01 -6.23 7.26
C THR A 77 -4.88 -5.10 8.28
N ASN A 78 -3.64 -4.86 8.72
CA ASN A 78 -3.29 -3.80 9.68
C ASN A 78 -4.02 -3.89 11.05
N THR A 79 -4.41 -5.10 11.45
CA THR A 79 -5.03 -5.32 12.76
C THR A 79 -4.24 -6.33 13.59
N THR A 80 -4.28 -6.14 14.92
CA THR A 80 -3.66 -7.06 15.89
C THR A 80 -4.30 -8.43 15.81
N ALA A 81 -3.50 -9.49 15.73
CA ALA A 81 -3.95 -10.87 15.81
C ALA A 81 -3.48 -11.53 17.10
N THR A 82 -4.25 -12.50 17.60
CA THR A 82 -3.79 -13.39 18.67
C THR A 82 -3.20 -14.66 18.07
N LEU A 83 -2.00 -15.04 18.47
CA LEU A 83 -1.40 -16.29 18.01
C LEU A 83 -2.25 -17.49 18.48
N PRO A 84 -2.46 -18.50 17.64
CA PRO A 84 -3.40 -19.60 17.91
C PRO A 84 -2.98 -20.48 19.08
N LYS A 85 -1.68 -20.62 19.32
CA LYS A 85 -1.12 -21.42 20.43
C LYS A 85 0.30 -20.95 20.76
N VAL A 86 0.75 -21.36 21.94
CA VAL A 86 2.14 -21.15 22.38
C VAL A 86 3.09 -21.97 21.49
N GLY A 87 4.21 -21.37 21.14
CA GLY A 87 5.18 -22.01 20.25
C GLY A 87 4.73 -22.11 18.79
N ALA A 88 3.67 -21.37 18.42
CA ALA A 88 3.16 -21.42 17.06
C ALA A 88 4.15 -20.84 16.07
N ASP A 89 4.35 -21.55 14.97
CA ASP A 89 4.83 -20.98 13.73
C ASP A 89 3.72 -20.12 13.11
N PHE A 90 4.06 -18.95 12.64
CA PHE A 90 3.13 -18.05 11.94
C PHE A 90 3.86 -17.29 10.84
N ARG A 91 3.09 -16.71 9.92
CA ARG A 91 3.65 -15.88 8.85
C ARG A 91 3.15 -14.44 9.01
N LEU A 92 4.07 -13.51 8.92
CA LEU A 92 3.78 -12.07 8.89
C LEU A 92 4.15 -11.53 7.51
N ARG A 93 3.14 -11.16 6.73
CA ARG A 93 3.34 -10.49 5.45
C ARG A 93 3.40 -9.00 5.67
N VAL A 94 4.47 -8.35 5.20
CA VAL A 94 4.71 -6.90 5.34
C VAL A 94 4.89 -6.25 3.98
N GLY A 95 4.30 -5.06 3.81
CA GLY A 95 4.45 -4.21 2.65
C GLY A 95 5.32 -2.99 2.95
N LEU A 96 6.38 -2.78 2.18
CA LEU A 96 7.25 -1.61 2.25
C LEU A 96 7.12 -0.80 0.96
N GLN A 97 6.63 0.43 1.06
CA GLN A 97 6.45 1.31 -0.09
C GLN A 97 7.70 2.16 -0.34
N ASN A 98 8.12 2.24 -1.59
CA ASN A 98 9.01 3.29 -2.06
C ASN A 98 8.20 4.60 -2.14
N LYS A 99 8.37 5.49 -1.16
CA LYS A 99 7.62 6.75 -1.03
C LYS A 99 8.12 7.87 -1.94
N SER A 100 9.10 7.62 -2.78
CA SER A 100 9.53 8.60 -3.79
C SER A 100 8.35 9.03 -4.65
N ALA A 101 8.40 10.26 -5.13
CA ALA A 101 7.35 10.80 -5.98
C ALA A 101 7.17 9.97 -7.26
N TYR A 102 5.94 9.63 -7.59
CA TYR A 102 5.53 8.88 -8.78
C TYR A 102 4.68 9.74 -9.72
N PHE A 103 4.45 9.28 -10.95
CA PHE A 103 3.64 10.00 -11.93
C PHE A 103 2.17 10.09 -11.48
N LYS A 104 1.64 11.32 -11.36
CA LYS A 104 0.27 11.58 -10.89
C LYS A 104 -0.66 11.98 -12.03
N LYS A 105 -0.21 12.89 -12.89
CA LYS A 105 -1.05 13.51 -13.91
C LYS A 105 -0.24 13.91 -15.13
N LEU A 106 -0.67 13.50 -16.32
CA LEU A 106 -0.08 13.92 -17.59
C LEU A 106 -0.47 15.36 -17.95
N ALA A 107 0.27 15.98 -18.88
CA ALA A 107 -0.13 17.24 -19.50
C ALA A 107 -1.51 17.10 -20.17
N GLU A 108 -2.28 18.18 -20.16
CA GLU A 108 -3.68 18.19 -20.63
C GLU A 108 -3.96 19.35 -21.58
N TYR A 109 -5.02 19.19 -22.37
CA TYR A 109 -5.66 20.24 -23.18
C TYR A 109 -4.76 20.95 -24.20
N GLY A 110 -3.59 20.41 -24.51
CA GLY A 110 -2.65 20.98 -25.47
C GLY A 110 -2.32 20.07 -26.63
N SER A 111 -1.69 20.63 -27.65
CA SER A 111 -1.25 19.92 -28.85
C SER A 111 0.28 19.83 -28.93
N GLY A 112 0.94 19.34 -27.86
CA GLY A 112 2.40 19.28 -27.76
C GLY A 112 3.07 18.64 -28.97
N TYR A 113 4.20 19.20 -29.41
CA TYR A 113 4.86 18.77 -30.64
C TYR A 113 5.90 17.68 -30.44
N GLU A 114 6.97 17.96 -29.72
CA GLU A 114 8.11 17.06 -29.53
C GLU A 114 8.57 17.01 -28.06
N HIS A 115 7.74 17.48 -27.12
CA HIS A 115 8.03 17.40 -25.68
C HIS A 115 6.76 17.03 -24.92
N ASN A 116 6.96 16.50 -23.76
CA ASN A 116 5.91 16.12 -22.82
C ASN A 116 6.21 16.60 -21.42
N CYS A 117 5.17 16.72 -20.59
CA CYS A 117 5.28 17.08 -19.19
C CYS A 117 4.34 16.23 -18.33
N VAL A 118 4.68 16.10 -17.05
CA VAL A 118 3.92 15.33 -16.07
C VAL A 118 3.98 16.02 -14.71
N ILE A 119 2.93 15.87 -13.93
CA ILE A 119 2.88 16.26 -12.53
C ILE A 119 3.07 15.00 -11.69
N MET A 120 3.94 15.08 -10.69
CA MET A 120 4.24 14.00 -9.76
C MET A 120 3.28 13.97 -8.58
N SER A 121 3.34 12.92 -7.76
CA SER A 121 2.48 12.76 -6.57
C SER A 121 2.71 13.82 -5.47
N ASP A 122 3.88 14.46 -5.48
CA ASP A 122 4.23 15.60 -4.62
C ASP A 122 3.90 16.95 -5.24
N ASP A 123 3.15 16.96 -6.35
CA ASP A 123 2.78 18.15 -7.15
C ASP A 123 3.96 18.90 -7.77
N SER A 124 5.16 18.31 -7.81
CA SER A 124 6.26 18.79 -8.66
C SER A 124 6.00 18.46 -10.13
N ALA A 125 6.61 19.21 -11.04
CA ALA A 125 6.45 18.96 -12.48
C ALA A 125 7.79 18.64 -13.17
N TYR A 126 7.72 17.74 -14.14
CA TYR A 126 8.85 17.27 -14.94
C TYR A 126 8.48 17.30 -16.42
N CYS A 127 9.45 17.70 -17.27
CA CYS A 127 9.28 17.73 -18.72
C CYS A 127 10.44 16.99 -19.40
N TRP A 128 10.24 16.51 -20.63
CA TRP A 128 11.28 15.83 -21.45
C TRP A 128 10.96 15.92 -22.93
N GLY A 129 11.91 15.48 -23.76
CA GLY A 129 11.84 15.57 -25.20
C GLY A 129 12.70 16.71 -25.73
N ASN A 130 12.27 17.37 -26.80
CA ASN A 130 12.95 18.52 -27.39
C ASN A 130 12.99 19.70 -26.42
N GLY A 131 14.19 20.20 -26.09
CA GLY A 131 14.41 21.36 -25.21
C GLY A 131 14.57 22.68 -25.94
N GLN A 132 14.51 22.67 -27.28
CA GLN A 132 14.64 23.87 -28.09
C GLN A 132 13.69 24.97 -27.60
N TYR A 133 14.15 26.20 -27.61
CA TYR A 133 13.43 27.36 -27.09
C TYR A 133 13.13 27.35 -25.58
N GLY A 134 13.71 26.41 -24.81
CA GLY A 134 13.49 26.33 -23.36
C GLY A 134 12.14 25.72 -22.96
N VAL A 135 11.47 24.99 -23.82
CA VAL A 135 10.12 24.43 -23.59
C VAL A 135 10.05 23.47 -22.40
N LEU A 136 11.18 22.86 -22.00
CA LEU A 136 11.25 22.00 -20.82
C LEU A 136 11.24 22.77 -19.51
N GLY A 137 11.43 24.10 -19.53
CA GLY A 137 11.37 24.95 -18.36
C GLY A 137 12.51 24.74 -17.36
N THR A 138 13.63 24.16 -17.75
CA THR A 138 14.78 23.82 -16.88
C THR A 138 15.79 24.94 -16.70
N ASN A 139 15.46 26.16 -17.11
CA ASN A 139 16.37 27.30 -17.28
C ASN A 139 17.47 27.06 -18.34
N SER A 140 17.23 26.12 -19.27
CA SER A 140 18.14 25.73 -20.35
C SER A 140 17.35 25.45 -21.63
N THR A 141 18.04 25.35 -22.75
CA THR A 141 17.49 24.90 -24.05
C THR A 141 17.88 23.46 -24.39
N THR A 142 18.49 22.75 -23.44
CA THR A 142 18.96 21.37 -23.64
C THR A 142 17.79 20.42 -23.66
N SER A 143 17.77 19.51 -24.67
CA SER A 143 16.80 18.40 -24.74
C SER A 143 17.08 17.34 -23.68
N SER A 144 16.08 16.59 -23.28
CA SER A 144 16.23 15.47 -22.34
C SER A 144 15.48 14.23 -22.84
N THR A 145 16.13 13.09 -22.75
CA THR A 145 15.55 11.78 -23.08
C THR A 145 14.85 11.11 -21.89
N VAL A 146 14.87 11.76 -20.73
CA VAL A 146 14.21 11.33 -19.47
C VAL A 146 13.49 12.50 -18.83
N PRO A 147 12.47 12.28 -17.99
CA PRO A 147 11.84 13.35 -17.23
C PRO A 147 12.83 14.16 -16.38
N VAL A 148 12.88 15.50 -16.58
CA VAL A 148 13.70 16.45 -15.81
C VAL A 148 12.83 17.49 -15.14
N SER A 149 13.17 17.87 -13.90
CA SER A 149 12.40 18.86 -13.12
C SER A 149 12.40 20.23 -13.79
N ILE A 150 11.25 20.89 -13.80
CA ILE A 150 11.18 22.31 -14.17
C ILE A 150 11.91 23.16 -13.13
N TYR A 151 12.36 24.34 -13.54
CA TYR A 151 13.04 25.29 -12.66
C TYR A 151 12.03 25.98 -11.72
N THR A 152 12.20 25.82 -10.41
CA THR A 152 11.26 26.31 -9.39
C THR A 152 11.85 27.32 -8.42
N GLN A 153 13.14 27.67 -8.55
CA GLN A 153 13.85 28.49 -7.56
C GLN A 153 13.59 30.02 -7.67
N ASP A 154 12.73 30.44 -8.58
CA ASP A 154 12.36 31.84 -8.81
C ASP A 154 10.84 32.01 -8.57
N VAL A 155 10.07 32.32 -9.58
CA VAL A 155 8.64 32.66 -9.52
C VAL A 155 7.74 31.52 -9.01
N LEU A 156 8.22 30.28 -9.08
CA LEU A 156 7.55 29.08 -8.56
C LEU A 156 8.08 28.62 -7.19
N ASN A 157 8.96 29.39 -6.56
CA ASN A 157 9.51 29.00 -5.25
C ASN A 157 8.39 28.82 -4.21
N GLY A 158 8.36 27.65 -3.56
CA GLY A 158 7.31 27.27 -2.60
C GLY A 158 5.93 26.99 -3.21
N LYS A 159 5.82 26.93 -4.55
CA LYS A 159 4.56 26.62 -5.25
C LYS A 159 4.60 25.24 -5.87
N THR A 160 3.45 24.57 -5.90
CA THR A 160 3.22 23.31 -6.58
C THR A 160 2.43 23.51 -7.87
N ILE A 161 2.38 22.50 -8.75
CA ILE A 161 1.72 22.59 -10.05
C ILE A 161 0.40 21.81 -10.01
N LYS A 162 -0.71 22.48 -10.35
CA LYS A 162 -2.06 21.89 -10.43
C LYS A 162 -2.40 21.34 -11.80
N GLN A 163 -1.98 22.05 -12.83
CA GLN A 163 -2.20 21.69 -14.22
C GLN A 163 -0.97 22.08 -15.04
N ILE A 164 -0.64 21.29 -16.04
CA ILE A 164 0.38 21.60 -17.05
C ILE A 164 -0.16 21.28 -18.44
N THR A 165 0.19 22.09 -19.41
CA THR A 165 -0.20 21.92 -20.81
C THR A 165 0.97 22.25 -21.72
N THR A 166 1.08 21.55 -22.84
CA THR A 166 2.18 21.73 -23.82
C THR A 166 1.63 22.15 -25.16
N GLY A 167 2.16 23.21 -25.72
CA GLY A 167 1.93 23.62 -27.10
C GLY A 167 3.05 23.17 -28.03
N TYR A 168 3.14 23.77 -29.21
CA TYR A 168 4.17 23.38 -30.19
C TYR A 168 5.59 23.69 -29.70
N TYR A 169 5.84 24.92 -29.25
CA TYR A 169 7.12 25.39 -28.73
C TYR A 169 7.00 26.20 -27.44
N HIS A 170 5.97 25.95 -26.66
CA HIS A 170 5.82 26.55 -25.34
C HIS A 170 5.07 25.60 -24.41
N THR A 171 5.21 25.87 -23.15
CA THR A 171 4.54 25.10 -22.07
C THR A 171 3.92 26.10 -21.13
N CYS A 172 2.75 25.79 -20.58
CA CYS A 172 2.07 26.59 -19.59
C CYS A 172 1.60 25.73 -18.42
N ALA A 173 1.44 26.32 -17.25
CA ALA A 173 1.00 25.65 -16.05
C ALA A 173 0.14 26.57 -15.18
N ILE A 174 -0.76 25.99 -14.40
CA ILE A 174 -1.45 26.62 -13.28
C ILE A 174 -0.75 26.15 -12.01
N ALA A 175 -0.26 27.09 -11.20
CA ALA A 175 0.37 26.77 -9.92
C ALA A 175 -0.63 26.82 -8.75
N SER A 176 -0.14 26.48 -7.54
CA SER A 176 -0.94 26.44 -6.31
C SER A 176 -1.55 27.79 -5.92
N ASP A 177 -1.00 28.89 -6.39
CA ASP A 177 -1.53 30.24 -6.23
C ASP A 177 -2.67 30.60 -7.22
N ASN A 178 -3.11 29.64 -8.06
CA ASN A 178 -4.15 29.78 -9.09
C ASN A 178 -3.80 30.79 -10.19
N LYS A 179 -2.52 31.02 -10.44
CA LYS A 179 -2.04 31.88 -11.53
C LYS A 179 -1.43 31.05 -12.64
N ASP A 180 -1.44 31.62 -13.85
CA ASP A 180 -0.84 31.03 -15.04
C ASP A 180 0.65 31.40 -15.14
N TYR A 181 1.44 30.42 -15.52
CA TYR A 181 2.88 30.53 -15.83
C TYR A 181 3.16 29.88 -17.17
N CYS A 182 3.85 30.60 -18.08
CA CYS A 182 4.21 30.07 -19.39
C CYS A 182 5.70 30.25 -19.66
N TRP A 183 6.28 29.35 -20.45
CA TRP A 183 7.68 29.38 -20.88
C TRP A 183 7.87 28.74 -22.25
N GLY A 184 9.05 28.85 -22.80
CA GLY A 184 9.35 28.40 -24.15
C GLY A 184 9.49 29.58 -25.12
N TRP A 185 9.12 29.37 -26.38
CA TRP A 185 9.23 30.36 -27.45
C TRP A 185 8.16 31.45 -27.34
N GLY A 186 8.59 32.70 -27.16
CA GLY A 186 7.68 33.84 -26.93
C GLY A 186 7.13 34.51 -28.17
N THR A 187 7.57 34.13 -29.38
CA THR A 187 7.13 34.76 -30.64
C THR A 187 5.61 34.75 -30.77
N TYR A 188 5.05 35.75 -31.34
CA TYR A 188 3.61 36.07 -31.40
C TYR A 188 2.96 36.35 -30.06
N GLY A 189 3.73 36.45 -28.97
CA GLY A 189 3.18 36.70 -27.63
C GLY A 189 2.49 35.53 -26.96
N ARG A 190 2.75 34.28 -27.40
CA ARG A 190 2.09 33.07 -26.89
C ARG A 190 2.31 32.80 -25.40
N LEU A 191 3.31 33.48 -24.78
CA LEU A 191 3.55 33.37 -23.33
C LEU A 191 2.67 34.30 -22.50
N GLY A 192 1.97 35.27 -23.12
CA GLY A 192 1.04 36.16 -22.44
C GLY A 192 1.65 37.14 -21.45
N ASN A 193 2.95 37.36 -21.48
CA ASN A 193 3.72 38.13 -20.50
C ASN A 193 4.06 39.56 -20.96
N SER A 194 3.28 40.11 -21.88
CA SER A 194 3.47 41.41 -22.53
C SER A 194 4.70 41.52 -23.48
N GLY A 195 5.40 40.40 -23.70
CA GLY A 195 6.59 40.32 -24.51
C GLY A 195 6.50 39.23 -25.58
N ILE A 196 7.53 39.19 -26.44
CA ILE A 196 7.70 38.13 -27.48
C ILE A 196 9.04 37.37 -27.29
N VAL A 197 9.71 37.62 -26.17
CA VAL A 197 11.03 37.02 -25.86
C VAL A 197 10.87 35.61 -25.33
N GLN A 198 11.78 34.73 -25.72
CA GLN A 198 11.90 33.37 -25.21
C GLN A 198 12.11 33.36 -23.69
N ARG A 199 11.51 32.36 -23.00
CA ARG A 199 11.71 32.09 -21.56
C ARG A 199 12.11 30.61 -21.36
N ASN A 200 13.27 30.38 -20.80
CA ASN A 200 13.78 29.03 -20.57
C ASN A 200 13.31 28.43 -19.23
N ALA A 201 12.65 29.25 -18.42
CA ALA A 201 12.06 28.88 -17.12
C ALA A 201 10.64 29.42 -17.03
N PRO A 202 9.80 28.86 -16.14
CA PRO A 202 8.46 29.36 -15.90
C PRO A 202 8.46 30.87 -15.63
N TYR A 203 7.54 31.58 -16.27
CA TYR A 203 7.38 33.01 -16.14
C TYR A 203 5.90 33.38 -16.01
N PRO A 204 5.52 34.31 -15.12
CA PRO A 204 4.11 34.65 -14.91
C PRO A 204 3.48 35.27 -16.16
N VAL A 205 2.29 34.77 -16.48
CA VAL A 205 1.40 35.43 -17.46
C VAL A 205 0.92 36.75 -16.85
N ARG A 206 0.76 37.80 -17.67
CA ARG A 206 0.21 39.07 -17.18
C ARG A 206 -1.19 38.87 -16.62
N GLU A 207 -1.43 39.39 -15.43
CA GLU A 207 -2.75 39.27 -14.79
C GLU A 207 -3.83 39.91 -15.65
N PHE A 208 -4.94 39.21 -15.83
CA PHE A 208 -6.06 39.61 -16.67
C PHE A 208 -7.41 39.47 -15.99
N ALA A 209 -7.44 38.77 -14.83
CA ALA A 209 -8.63 38.54 -14.04
C ALA A 209 -8.29 38.52 -12.54
N THR A 210 -9.21 39.00 -11.73
CA THR A 210 -9.14 38.87 -10.25
C THR A 210 -9.61 37.51 -9.78
N THR A 211 -10.13 36.68 -10.69
CA THR A 211 -10.71 35.38 -10.40
C THR A 211 -9.70 34.26 -10.63
N VAL A 212 -9.93 33.13 -9.91
CA VAL A 212 -9.12 31.92 -9.98
C VAL A 212 -9.13 31.33 -11.40
N VAL A 213 -7.96 31.02 -11.93
CA VAL A 213 -7.83 30.24 -13.15
C VAL A 213 -8.17 28.79 -12.87
N SER A 214 -9.04 28.20 -13.67
CA SER A 214 -9.51 26.80 -13.55
C SER A 214 -8.91 25.86 -14.58
N GLN A 215 -8.56 26.37 -15.78
CA GLN A 215 -7.99 25.58 -16.86
C GLN A 215 -7.10 26.43 -17.77
N ILE A 216 -6.02 25.83 -18.27
CA ILE A 216 -5.16 26.41 -19.31
C ILE A 216 -4.95 25.41 -20.44
N ALA A 217 -4.97 25.90 -21.70
CA ALA A 217 -4.79 25.09 -22.90
C ALA A 217 -3.82 25.77 -23.87
N ALA A 218 -2.78 25.05 -24.31
CA ALA A 218 -1.75 25.54 -25.21
C ALA A 218 -1.90 24.92 -26.60
N GLY A 219 -2.15 25.76 -27.61
CA GLY A 219 -2.16 25.35 -29.01
C GLY A 219 -0.77 25.42 -29.64
N ASN A 220 -0.71 25.45 -30.95
CA ASN A 220 0.57 25.59 -31.64
C ASN A 220 1.23 26.97 -31.34
N GLU A 221 0.51 28.04 -31.61
CA GLU A 221 1.05 29.40 -31.54
C GLU A 221 0.19 30.36 -30.69
N HIS A 222 -0.76 29.83 -29.94
CA HIS A 222 -1.65 30.58 -29.05
C HIS A 222 -1.92 29.79 -27.76
N THR A 223 -2.46 30.47 -26.77
CA THR A 223 -2.82 29.91 -25.46
C THR A 223 -4.17 30.43 -25.04
N CYS A 224 -4.99 29.63 -24.41
CA CYS A 224 -6.25 30.04 -23.83
C CYS A 224 -6.36 29.62 -22.37
N SER A 225 -7.04 30.43 -21.57
CA SER A 225 -7.26 30.16 -20.14
C SER A 225 -8.74 30.39 -19.81
N LEU A 226 -9.28 29.51 -18.98
CA LEU A 226 -10.64 29.54 -18.46
C LEU A 226 -10.59 29.90 -16.98
N ASN A 227 -11.37 30.87 -16.55
CA ASN A 227 -11.48 31.17 -15.13
C ASN A 227 -12.65 30.42 -14.45
N SER A 228 -12.72 30.49 -13.14
CA SER A 228 -13.77 29.83 -12.34
C SER A 228 -15.19 30.36 -12.59
N GLU A 229 -15.33 31.50 -13.28
CA GLU A 229 -16.61 32.06 -13.68
C GLU A 229 -17.06 31.58 -15.06
N GLY A 230 -16.30 30.72 -15.73
CA GLY A 230 -16.61 30.25 -17.08
C GLY A 230 -16.23 31.24 -18.19
N LYS A 231 -15.43 32.29 -17.90
CA LYS A 231 -14.95 33.26 -18.90
C LYS A 231 -13.65 32.81 -19.50
N LEU A 232 -13.51 33.02 -20.81
CA LEU A 232 -12.33 32.64 -21.62
C LEU A 232 -11.48 33.87 -21.95
N TYR A 233 -10.17 33.64 -21.88
CA TYR A 233 -9.12 34.59 -22.30
C TYR A 233 -8.14 33.85 -23.18
N CYS A 234 -7.80 34.41 -24.37
CA CYS A 234 -6.82 33.83 -25.25
C CYS A 234 -5.76 34.86 -25.64
N TRP A 235 -4.55 34.40 -25.98
CA TRP A 235 -3.41 35.22 -26.40
C TRP A 235 -2.47 34.45 -27.34
N GLY A 236 -1.51 35.15 -27.92
CA GLY A 236 -0.64 34.61 -28.91
C GLY A 236 -1.01 35.02 -30.33
N LYS A 237 -0.79 34.15 -31.30
CA LYS A 237 -1.15 34.38 -32.70
C LYS A 237 -2.66 34.41 -32.87
N GLY A 238 -3.16 35.37 -33.65
CA GLY A 238 -4.59 35.59 -33.85
C GLY A 238 -5.02 35.80 -35.32
N ILE A 239 -4.06 35.62 -36.27
CA ILE A 239 -4.31 35.97 -37.70
C ILE A 239 -5.31 35.02 -38.39
N ASN A 240 -5.59 33.84 -37.81
CA ASN A 240 -6.64 32.94 -38.30
C ASN A 240 -7.94 33.06 -37.51
N GLY A 241 -7.99 33.92 -36.49
CA GLY A 241 -9.13 34.05 -35.57
C GLY A 241 -9.03 33.18 -34.30
N GLU A 242 -7.87 32.54 -34.02
CA GLU A 242 -7.66 31.60 -32.91
C GLU A 242 -8.03 32.18 -31.56
N LEU A 243 -7.94 33.51 -31.39
CA LEU A 243 -8.21 34.21 -30.14
C LEU A 243 -9.70 34.47 -29.88
N GLY A 244 -10.59 34.16 -30.84
CA GLY A 244 -12.04 34.28 -30.66
C GLY A 244 -12.54 35.71 -30.46
N ARG A 245 -11.86 36.72 -31.02
CA ARG A 245 -12.25 38.12 -31.00
C ARG A 245 -12.76 38.52 -32.36
N ASP A 246 -13.43 39.69 -32.44
CA ASP A 246 -13.91 40.20 -33.72
C ASP A 246 -12.83 40.76 -34.65
N VAL A 247 -11.59 40.39 -34.39
CA VAL A 247 -10.40 40.84 -35.15
C VAL A 247 -9.41 39.68 -35.39
N PHE A 248 -8.73 39.69 -36.52
CA PHE A 248 -7.67 38.74 -36.89
C PHE A 248 -6.30 39.28 -36.47
N LEU A 249 -6.14 39.63 -35.22
CA LEU A 249 -4.89 40.16 -34.65
C LEU A 249 -4.42 39.30 -33.49
N GLY A 250 -3.12 39.08 -33.37
CA GLY A 250 -2.48 38.47 -32.22
C GLY A 250 -2.50 39.37 -30.98
N SER A 251 -2.17 38.80 -29.84
CA SER A 251 -1.99 39.54 -28.57
C SER A 251 -0.86 38.92 -27.77
N ASN A 252 -0.01 39.76 -27.18
CA ASN A 252 1.04 39.32 -26.25
C ASN A 252 0.60 39.36 -24.77
N THR A 253 -0.68 39.62 -24.54
CA THR A 253 -1.33 39.57 -23.21
C THR A 253 -2.67 38.84 -23.34
N PRO A 254 -3.17 38.23 -22.26
CA PRO A 254 -4.51 37.67 -22.23
C PRO A 254 -5.57 38.67 -22.64
N THR A 255 -6.44 38.29 -23.56
CA THR A 255 -7.57 39.09 -24.04
C THR A 255 -8.85 38.26 -23.97
N ALA A 256 -9.93 38.91 -23.56
CA ALA A 256 -11.22 38.25 -23.46
C ALA A 256 -11.71 37.75 -24.81
N VAL A 257 -12.21 36.51 -24.84
CA VAL A 257 -12.92 35.91 -25.99
C VAL A 257 -14.31 36.55 -26.08
N ASN A 258 -14.81 36.78 -27.30
CA ASN A 258 -16.20 37.23 -27.48
C ASN A 258 -17.18 36.11 -27.10
N MET A 259 -17.85 36.27 -25.96
CA MET A 259 -18.76 35.30 -25.39
C MET A 259 -20.19 35.39 -25.89
N SER A 260 -20.52 36.32 -26.81
CA SER A 260 -21.89 36.58 -27.25
C SER A 260 -22.63 35.36 -27.78
N ASN A 261 -21.96 34.49 -28.52
CA ASN A 261 -22.52 33.27 -29.11
C ASN A 261 -22.76 32.14 -28.10
N PHE A 262 -22.19 32.21 -26.92
CA PHE A 262 -22.48 31.25 -25.83
C PHE A 262 -23.82 31.57 -25.15
N GLY A 263 -24.34 32.78 -25.34
CA GLY A 263 -25.56 33.24 -24.65
C GLY A 263 -25.33 33.35 -23.13
N THR A 264 -26.15 32.64 -22.36
CA THR A 264 -26.04 32.56 -20.89
C THR A 264 -25.25 31.33 -20.42
N GLU A 265 -24.72 30.52 -21.35
CA GLU A 265 -24.05 29.25 -21.02
C GLU A 265 -22.63 29.48 -20.50
N SER A 266 -22.26 28.77 -19.45
CA SER A 266 -20.90 28.78 -18.93
C SER A 266 -20.05 27.76 -19.64
N VAL A 267 -18.79 28.11 -19.94
CA VAL A 267 -17.79 27.20 -20.49
C VAL A 267 -17.26 26.31 -19.37
N LYS A 268 -17.23 24.99 -19.62
CA LYS A 268 -16.63 24.00 -18.70
C LYS A 268 -15.25 23.50 -19.16
N GLN A 269 -14.94 23.59 -20.45
CA GLN A 269 -13.71 23.10 -21.04
C GLN A 269 -13.28 23.92 -22.24
N VAL A 270 -11.98 24.21 -22.36
CA VAL A 270 -11.36 24.80 -23.54
C VAL A 270 -10.20 23.91 -24.02
N VAL A 271 -10.04 23.73 -25.31
CA VAL A 271 -8.94 23.01 -25.95
C VAL A 271 -8.39 23.81 -27.11
N ALA A 272 -7.07 23.73 -27.31
CA ALA A 272 -6.37 24.49 -28.32
C ALA A 272 -5.68 23.53 -29.32
N GLY A 273 -6.07 23.61 -30.58
CA GLY A 273 -5.42 22.88 -31.69
C GLY A 273 -4.28 23.67 -32.33
N ASP A 274 -3.90 23.33 -33.61
CA ASP A 274 -2.83 24.05 -34.29
C ASP A 274 -3.19 25.54 -34.51
N LYS A 275 -4.29 25.83 -35.19
CA LYS A 275 -4.69 27.20 -35.53
C LYS A 275 -6.17 27.44 -35.23
N PHE A 276 -6.72 26.72 -34.33
CA PHE A 276 -8.13 26.83 -33.94
C PHE A 276 -8.28 26.48 -32.45
N THR A 277 -9.38 26.90 -31.90
CA THR A 277 -9.75 26.68 -30.49
C THR A 277 -11.16 26.11 -30.44
N CYS A 278 -11.42 25.22 -29.51
CA CYS A 278 -12.77 24.73 -29.23
C CYS A 278 -13.09 24.81 -27.74
N ALA A 279 -14.36 24.93 -27.42
CA ALA A 279 -14.87 24.95 -26.06
C ALA A 279 -16.16 24.11 -25.94
N ALA A 280 -16.35 23.48 -24.78
CA ALA A 280 -17.62 22.83 -24.42
C ALA A 280 -18.27 23.58 -23.26
N THR A 281 -19.61 23.70 -23.30
CA THR A 281 -20.41 24.36 -22.28
C THR A 281 -20.93 23.34 -21.25
N VAL A 282 -21.37 23.83 -20.10
CA VAL A 282 -21.98 23.02 -19.04
C VAL A 282 -23.26 22.32 -19.57
N GLU A 283 -24.00 22.99 -20.42
CA GLU A 283 -25.25 22.51 -21.02
C GLU A 283 -25.05 21.47 -22.12
N GLY A 284 -23.77 21.31 -22.56
CA GLY A 284 -23.34 20.27 -23.50
C GLY A 284 -23.32 20.72 -24.97
N LYS A 285 -23.17 22.01 -25.24
CA LYS A 285 -22.87 22.50 -26.60
C LYS A 285 -21.36 22.59 -26.82
N ALA A 286 -20.93 22.49 -28.06
CA ALA A 286 -19.54 22.72 -28.46
C ALA A 286 -19.46 23.91 -29.42
N PHE A 287 -18.45 24.74 -29.22
CA PHE A 287 -18.14 25.91 -30.06
C PHE A 287 -16.68 25.82 -30.50
N CYS A 288 -16.43 26.12 -31.79
CA CYS A 288 -15.05 26.21 -32.28
C CYS A 288 -14.85 27.50 -33.09
N TRP A 289 -13.61 27.98 -33.16
CA TRP A 289 -13.21 29.19 -33.87
C TRP A 289 -11.73 29.09 -34.29
N GLY A 290 -11.30 29.99 -35.16
CA GLY A 290 -9.99 29.99 -35.75
C GLY A 290 -10.00 29.55 -37.22
N SER A 291 -8.89 28.94 -37.68
CA SER A 291 -8.78 28.37 -39.01
C SER A 291 -9.84 27.28 -39.21
N ASN A 292 -10.54 27.34 -40.36
CA ASN A 292 -11.51 26.29 -40.77
C ASN A 292 -11.03 25.52 -41.99
N ASP A 293 -9.75 25.60 -42.29
CA ASP A 293 -9.17 24.79 -43.36
C ASP A 293 -9.42 23.29 -43.09
N LYS A 294 -9.88 22.55 -44.08
CA LYS A 294 -10.35 21.16 -43.93
C LYS A 294 -11.48 20.95 -42.92
N GLY A 295 -12.28 21.99 -42.66
CA GLY A 295 -13.47 21.88 -41.78
C GLY A 295 -13.18 21.67 -40.32
N ARG A 296 -11.97 22.05 -39.82
CA ARG A 296 -11.50 21.75 -38.44
C ARG A 296 -12.35 22.43 -37.33
N THR A 297 -13.12 23.49 -37.64
CA THR A 297 -14.05 24.08 -36.68
C THR A 297 -15.41 23.36 -36.61
N GLY A 298 -15.78 22.52 -37.60
CA GLY A 298 -17.01 21.73 -37.57
C GLY A 298 -18.31 22.51 -37.70
N VAL A 299 -18.24 23.78 -38.08
CA VAL A 299 -19.41 24.71 -38.09
C VAL A 299 -20.32 24.61 -39.31
N GLY A 300 -20.01 23.70 -40.23
CA GLY A 300 -20.81 23.47 -41.46
C GLY A 300 -20.63 24.52 -42.54
N LEU A 301 -19.75 25.49 -42.35
CA LEU A 301 -19.47 26.57 -43.29
C LEU A 301 -18.30 26.24 -44.19
N ALA A 302 -18.31 26.71 -45.42
CA ALA A 302 -17.19 26.64 -46.36
C ALA A 302 -16.16 27.77 -46.20
N THR A 303 -16.24 28.54 -45.09
CA THR A 303 -15.30 29.62 -44.79
C THR A 303 -13.95 29.07 -44.37
N VAL A 304 -12.88 29.75 -44.79
CA VAL A 304 -11.49 29.36 -44.48
C VAL A 304 -11.19 29.57 -42.99
N ARG A 305 -11.91 30.45 -42.29
CA ARG A 305 -11.71 30.79 -40.86
C ARG A 305 -12.96 31.38 -40.24
N THR A 306 -13.07 31.22 -38.94
CA THR A 306 -14.09 31.84 -38.05
C THR A 306 -13.38 32.69 -37.01
N GLN A 307 -13.76 33.94 -36.87
CA GLN A 307 -13.06 34.89 -35.94
C GLN A 307 -13.60 34.90 -34.53
N TYR A 308 -14.77 34.29 -34.26
CA TYR A 308 -15.42 34.20 -32.97
C TYR A 308 -16.02 32.81 -32.76
N PRO A 309 -16.26 32.40 -31.51
CA PRO A 309 -16.86 31.11 -31.18
C PRO A 309 -18.15 30.86 -31.97
N THR A 310 -18.17 29.75 -32.71
CA THR A 310 -19.33 29.35 -33.55
C THR A 310 -19.72 27.93 -33.19
N GLU A 311 -21.00 27.66 -33.02
CA GLU A 311 -21.52 26.36 -32.61
C GLU A 311 -21.17 25.25 -33.63
N VAL A 312 -20.62 24.15 -33.18
CA VAL A 312 -20.30 22.95 -33.99
C VAL A 312 -21.62 22.27 -34.37
N LYS A 313 -21.78 21.94 -35.65
CA LYS A 313 -22.94 21.26 -36.21
C LYS A 313 -22.77 19.76 -36.30
N GLY A 314 -23.88 19.00 -36.39
CA GLY A 314 -23.83 17.55 -36.63
C GLY A 314 -24.07 16.67 -35.39
N PHE A 315 -24.20 17.24 -34.23
CA PHE A 315 -24.54 16.45 -33.02
C PHE A 315 -26.01 16.05 -32.91
N ASN A 316 -26.91 16.66 -33.73
CA ASN A 316 -28.33 16.33 -33.78
C ASN A 316 -29.03 16.36 -32.37
N GLY A 317 -28.76 17.40 -31.59
CA GLY A 317 -29.35 17.60 -30.25
C GLY A 317 -28.65 16.80 -29.14
N LYS A 318 -27.65 16.01 -29.44
CA LYS A 318 -26.88 15.28 -28.40
C LYS A 318 -25.94 16.21 -27.64
N LYS A 319 -25.79 15.96 -26.33
CA LYS A 319 -24.96 16.76 -25.47
C LYS A 319 -23.52 16.29 -25.47
N VAL A 320 -22.58 17.23 -25.60
CA VAL A 320 -21.13 16.97 -25.52
C VAL A 320 -20.70 16.88 -24.07
N GLU A 321 -20.04 15.78 -23.72
CA GLU A 321 -19.42 15.53 -22.42
C GLU A 321 -18.05 16.19 -22.34
N SER A 322 -17.18 15.84 -23.29
CA SER A 322 -15.82 16.36 -23.40
C SER A 322 -15.41 16.54 -24.86
N ILE A 323 -14.40 17.39 -25.09
CA ILE A 323 -13.89 17.72 -26.42
C ILE A 323 -12.37 17.65 -26.42
N SER A 324 -11.78 17.27 -27.55
CA SER A 324 -10.33 17.26 -27.79
C SER A 324 -10.03 17.81 -29.17
N ALA A 325 -8.94 18.58 -29.28
CA ALA A 325 -8.49 19.19 -30.54
C ALA A 325 -7.06 18.75 -30.85
N GLY A 326 -6.86 18.26 -32.06
CA GLY A 326 -5.54 17.96 -32.62
C GLY A 326 -5.06 19.07 -33.56
N ASP A 327 -4.14 18.74 -34.50
CA ASP A 327 -3.64 19.77 -35.44
C ASP A 327 -4.71 20.23 -36.42
N SER A 328 -5.48 19.32 -36.97
CA SER A 328 -6.40 19.61 -38.07
C SER A 328 -7.76 18.93 -37.96
N HIS A 329 -8.07 18.34 -36.82
CA HIS A 329 -9.33 17.70 -36.53
C HIS A 329 -9.66 17.85 -35.04
N ALA A 330 -10.92 17.61 -34.70
CA ALA A 330 -11.36 17.57 -33.33
C ALA A 330 -12.37 16.44 -33.13
N CYS A 331 -12.46 15.97 -31.89
CA CYS A 331 -13.39 14.92 -31.48
C CYS A 331 -14.10 15.26 -30.18
N ALA A 332 -15.30 14.75 -29.98
CA ALA A 332 -16.08 14.93 -28.78
C ALA A 332 -16.69 13.60 -28.32
N VAL A 333 -16.73 13.38 -26.99
CA VAL A 333 -17.52 12.33 -26.36
C VAL A 333 -18.91 12.88 -26.08
N ILE A 334 -19.93 12.10 -26.41
CA ILE A 334 -21.34 12.44 -26.12
C ILE A 334 -21.69 11.97 -24.71
N SER A 335 -22.52 12.75 -24.04
CA SER A 335 -22.97 12.49 -22.65
C SER A 335 -23.51 11.05 -22.52
N GLY A 336 -23.04 10.38 -21.46
CA GLY A 336 -23.26 8.95 -21.24
C GLY A 336 -22.20 8.04 -21.88
N GLY A 337 -21.21 8.59 -22.61
CA GLY A 337 -20.04 7.84 -23.09
C GLY A 337 -20.33 6.73 -24.11
N GLN A 338 -21.44 6.83 -24.86
CA GLN A 338 -21.84 5.80 -25.84
C GLN A 338 -21.39 6.10 -27.27
N GLU A 339 -20.98 7.31 -27.56
CA GLU A 339 -20.62 7.74 -28.91
C GLU A 339 -19.47 8.73 -28.88
N VAL A 340 -18.66 8.67 -29.94
CA VAL A 340 -17.66 9.70 -30.28
C VAL A 340 -18.03 10.31 -31.62
N TYR A 341 -17.91 11.61 -31.73
CA TYR A 341 -18.06 12.37 -32.96
C TYR A 341 -16.75 13.08 -33.28
N CYS A 342 -16.30 12.99 -34.53
CA CYS A 342 -15.09 13.68 -34.98
C CYS A 342 -15.38 14.50 -36.26
N TRP A 343 -14.62 15.57 -36.49
CA TRP A 343 -14.70 16.45 -37.63
C TRP A 343 -13.33 17.05 -37.97
N GLY A 344 -13.21 17.64 -39.16
CA GLY A 344 -11.97 18.17 -39.69
C GLY A 344 -11.32 17.25 -40.72
N LYS A 345 -10.01 17.27 -40.80
CA LYS A 345 -9.19 16.50 -41.73
C LYS A 345 -9.30 14.98 -41.50
N ASN A 346 -9.31 14.19 -42.59
CA ASN A 346 -9.38 12.72 -42.54
C ASN A 346 -8.47 12.03 -43.57
N ASP A 347 -7.37 12.64 -43.99
CA ASP A 347 -6.47 12.07 -45.01
C ASP A 347 -5.72 10.82 -44.53
N LYS A 348 -5.71 10.58 -43.22
CA LYS A 348 -5.10 9.42 -42.53
C LYS A 348 -6.10 8.57 -41.77
N GLY A 349 -7.39 8.80 -41.95
CA GLY A 349 -8.45 8.10 -41.23
C GLY A 349 -8.62 8.57 -39.78
N GLN A 350 -8.07 9.73 -39.40
CA GLN A 350 -8.10 10.25 -38.03
C GLN A 350 -9.50 10.55 -37.48
N LEU A 351 -10.51 10.64 -38.36
CA LEU A 351 -11.91 10.75 -37.94
C LEU A 351 -12.56 9.40 -37.58
N GLY A 352 -11.85 8.29 -37.76
CA GLY A 352 -12.41 6.96 -37.49
C GLY A 352 -13.43 6.48 -38.51
N VAL A 353 -13.49 7.11 -39.68
CA VAL A 353 -14.38 6.75 -40.80
C VAL A 353 -13.53 6.41 -42.03
N THR A 354 -13.97 5.41 -42.83
CA THR A 354 -13.23 4.90 -44.00
C THR A 354 -13.20 5.87 -45.18
N ALA A 355 -14.20 6.76 -45.28
CA ALA A 355 -14.23 7.75 -46.33
C ALA A 355 -13.25 8.90 -46.05
N MET A 356 -12.17 8.96 -46.83
CA MET A 356 -11.08 9.96 -46.77
C MET A 356 -11.57 11.37 -47.09
N GLY A 357 -10.68 12.36 -46.93
CA GLY A 357 -10.92 13.77 -47.16
C GLY A 357 -11.15 14.54 -45.86
N TYR A 358 -12.26 15.24 -45.74
CA TYR A 358 -12.57 16.00 -44.55
C TYR A 358 -14.07 16.01 -44.21
N ARG A 359 -14.43 16.39 -42.99
CA ARG A 359 -15.80 16.63 -42.54
C ARG A 359 -15.89 18.02 -41.92
N ASN A 360 -16.76 18.85 -42.45
CA ASN A 360 -17.00 20.21 -41.93
C ASN A 360 -18.10 20.28 -40.86
N ILE A 361 -18.66 19.15 -40.47
CA ILE A 361 -19.57 18.94 -39.32
C ILE A 361 -19.18 17.72 -38.52
N ALA A 362 -19.54 17.66 -37.25
CA ALA A 362 -19.32 16.51 -36.39
C ALA A 362 -19.98 15.25 -37.00
N SER A 363 -19.22 14.19 -37.13
CA SER A 363 -19.67 12.92 -37.70
C SER A 363 -19.37 11.79 -36.71
N ARG A 364 -20.37 10.91 -36.50
CA ARG A 364 -20.23 9.78 -35.57
C ARG A 364 -19.13 8.81 -36.03
N VAL A 365 -18.27 8.40 -35.12
CA VAL A 365 -17.26 7.35 -35.33
C VAL A 365 -17.94 5.99 -35.27
N PRO A 366 -17.92 5.17 -36.33
CA PRO A 366 -18.44 3.81 -36.30
C PRO A 366 -17.42 2.89 -35.60
N PHE A 367 -17.82 2.19 -34.57
CA PHE A 367 -17.04 1.10 -33.97
C PHE A 367 -17.96 -0.08 -33.63
N GLY A 368 -17.39 -1.30 -33.63
CA GLY A 368 -18.17 -2.53 -33.42
C GLY A 368 -18.86 -2.55 -32.05
N SER A 369 -20.02 -3.19 -31.98
CA SER A 369 -20.80 -3.32 -30.74
C SER A 369 -20.03 -3.99 -29.60
N SER A 370 -19.00 -4.81 -29.91
CA SER A 370 -18.12 -5.44 -28.93
C SER A 370 -17.25 -4.47 -28.14
N VAL A 371 -16.95 -3.27 -28.67
CA VAL A 371 -16.10 -2.26 -28.00
C VAL A 371 -16.75 -1.78 -26.69
N LEU A 372 -18.04 -1.55 -26.70
CA LEU A 372 -18.81 -1.07 -25.56
C LEU A 372 -19.66 -2.17 -24.87
N SER A 373 -19.44 -3.44 -25.23
CA SER A 373 -20.16 -4.55 -24.61
C SER A 373 -19.85 -4.65 -23.09
N GLY A 374 -20.79 -5.16 -22.31
CA GLY A 374 -20.62 -5.36 -20.87
C GLY A 374 -20.70 -4.06 -20.04
N GLY A 375 -21.43 -3.05 -20.51
CA GLY A 375 -21.63 -1.79 -19.78
C GLY A 375 -20.44 -0.82 -19.84
N LYS A 376 -19.52 -1.04 -20.79
CA LYS A 376 -18.39 -0.13 -21.03
C LYS A 376 -18.87 1.19 -21.59
N THR A 377 -18.22 2.28 -21.19
CA THR A 377 -18.46 3.64 -21.68
C THR A 377 -17.15 4.29 -22.09
N ILE A 378 -17.21 5.22 -23.01
CA ILE A 378 -16.07 6.04 -23.41
C ILE A 378 -15.91 7.14 -22.35
N LYS A 379 -14.76 7.20 -21.71
CA LYS A 379 -14.42 8.20 -20.70
C LYS A 379 -13.90 9.48 -21.35
N ASN A 380 -12.92 9.34 -22.25
CA ASN A 380 -12.29 10.47 -22.93
C ASN A 380 -11.88 10.10 -24.34
N VAL A 381 -11.75 11.13 -25.18
CA VAL A 381 -11.16 11.09 -26.51
C VAL A 381 -9.96 12.04 -26.55
N TYR A 382 -8.92 11.69 -27.30
CA TYR A 382 -7.67 12.45 -27.41
C TYR A 382 -7.30 12.55 -28.90
N ALA A 383 -7.28 13.76 -29.43
CA ALA A 383 -6.89 14.04 -30.81
C ALA A 383 -5.43 14.45 -30.86
N GLY A 384 -4.60 13.69 -31.58
CA GLY A 384 -3.21 14.02 -31.89
C GLY A 384 -3.08 14.81 -33.20
N SER A 385 -1.90 14.77 -33.88
CA SER A 385 -1.74 15.47 -35.16
C SER A 385 -2.63 14.89 -36.23
N GLU A 386 -2.45 13.61 -36.54
CA GLU A 386 -3.19 12.89 -37.57
C GLU A 386 -3.71 11.54 -37.12
N PHE A 387 -3.90 11.36 -35.79
CA PHE A 387 -4.45 10.17 -35.19
C PHE A 387 -5.35 10.55 -33.99
N THR A 388 -6.15 9.63 -33.55
CA THR A 388 -7.07 9.81 -32.42
C THR A 388 -7.03 8.56 -31.54
N CYS A 389 -7.16 8.75 -30.23
CA CYS A 389 -7.32 7.68 -29.27
C CYS A 389 -8.55 7.92 -28.39
N MET A 390 -9.17 6.86 -27.88
CA MET A 390 -10.19 6.92 -26.85
C MET A 390 -9.85 5.96 -25.70
N VAL A 391 -10.28 6.32 -24.52
CA VAL A 391 -10.14 5.53 -23.30
C VAL A 391 -11.52 5.20 -22.75
N LEU A 392 -11.73 3.93 -22.42
CA LEU A 392 -12.96 3.46 -21.80
C LEU A 392 -12.90 3.61 -20.27
N ASN A 393 -14.06 3.56 -19.62
CA ASN A 393 -14.15 3.53 -18.14
C ASN A 393 -13.42 2.32 -17.50
N THR A 394 -13.21 1.25 -18.27
CA THR A 394 -12.40 0.08 -17.88
C THR A 394 -10.90 0.31 -18.01
N GLY A 395 -10.47 1.47 -18.55
CA GLY A 395 -9.09 1.78 -18.84
C GLY A 395 -8.56 1.18 -20.15
N GLU A 396 -9.37 0.50 -20.95
CA GLU A 396 -8.99 0.05 -22.29
C GLU A 396 -8.77 1.23 -23.23
N ILE A 397 -7.76 1.13 -24.09
CA ILE A 397 -7.38 2.16 -25.04
C ILE A 397 -7.63 1.66 -26.46
N TYR A 398 -8.23 2.50 -27.29
CA TYR A 398 -8.38 2.27 -28.73
C TYR A 398 -7.86 3.49 -29.48
N CYS A 399 -7.06 3.27 -30.53
CA CYS A 399 -6.52 4.34 -31.37
C CYS A 399 -6.78 4.07 -32.84
N TRP A 400 -6.82 5.15 -33.66
CA TRP A 400 -6.99 5.10 -35.11
C TRP A 400 -6.36 6.32 -35.77
N GLY A 401 -6.17 6.26 -37.10
CA GLY A 401 -5.52 7.31 -37.87
C GLY A 401 -4.13 6.91 -38.29
N ASP A 402 -3.19 7.88 -38.38
CA ASP A 402 -1.82 7.65 -38.79
C ASP A 402 -1.06 6.72 -37.80
N ASN A 403 -0.31 5.78 -38.41
CA ASN A 403 0.54 4.82 -37.67
C ASN A 403 1.97 4.79 -38.21
N SER A 404 2.37 5.81 -38.98
CA SER A 404 3.70 5.86 -39.60
C SER A 404 4.86 5.89 -38.59
N ASN A 405 4.58 6.32 -37.36
CA ASN A 405 5.49 6.31 -36.20
C ASN A 405 5.12 5.26 -35.15
N GLY A 406 4.25 4.28 -35.43
CA GLY A 406 3.85 3.25 -34.48
C GLY A 406 2.88 3.74 -33.40
N GLN A 407 2.10 4.79 -33.67
CA GLN A 407 1.16 5.41 -32.71
C GLN A 407 0.12 4.42 -32.20
N MET A 408 -0.17 3.35 -32.96
CA MET A 408 -1.11 2.29 -32.54
C MET A 408 -0.52 1.30 -31.52
N GLY A 409 0.78 1.38 -31.19
CA GLY A 409 1.41 0.52 -30.19
C GLY A 409 1.40 -0.98 -30.52
N SER A 410 1.14 -1.35 -31.76
CA SER A 410 0.97 -2.75 -32.22
C SER A 410 2.29 -3.50 -32.45
N GLY A 411 3.41 -2.80 -32.38
CA GLY A 411 4.74 -3.32 -32.74
C GLY A 411 5.14 -3.10 -34.20
N ALA A 412 4.30 -2.43 -34.98
CA ALA A 412 4.57 -2.05 -36.36
C ALA A 412 4.32 -0.55 -36.55
N ALA A 413 5.09 0.06 -37.49
CA ALA A 413 4.93 1.43 -37.94
C ALA A 413 4.50 1.37 -39.43
N THR A 414 3.22 1.15 -39.68
CA THR A 414 2.72 0.86 -41.05
C THR A 414 1.48 1.70 -41.36
N GLY A 415 1.64 2.62 -42.30
CA GLY A 415 0.51 3.31 -42.95
C GLY A 415 -0.44 4.02 -41.98
N PHE A 416 -1.71 3.80 -42.14
CA PHE A 416 -2.77 4.34 -41.29
C PHE A 416 -3.90 3.32 -41.08
N LEU A 417 -4.64 3.45 -39.98
CA LEU A 417 -5.78 2.60 -39.63
C LEU A 417 -7.02 3.49 -39.43
N PRO A 418 -8.00 3.45 -40.34
CA PRO A 418 -9.14 4.36 -40.30
C PRO A 418 -10.25 3.93 -39.31
N SER A 419 -10.05 2.84 -38.59
CA SER A 419 -11.01 2.34 -37.60
C SER A 419 -10.34 2.10 -36.25
N PRO A 420 -11.06 2.26 -35.14
CA PRO A 420 -10.51 2.04 -33.80
C PRO A 420 -9.91 0.64 -33.61
N VAL A 421 -8.64 0.58 -33.20
CA VAL A 421 -7.88 -0.63 -32.90
C VAL A 421 -7.47 -0.60 -31.43
N LYS A 422 -7.64 -1.72 -30.72
CA LYS A 422 -7.24 -1.84 -29.32
C LYS A 422 -5.73 -1.78 -29.16
N VAL A 423 -5.25 -0.94 -28.27
CA VAL A 423 -3.84 -0.84 -27.87
C VAL A 423 -3.63 -1.67 -26.61
N ASN A 424 -2.68 -2.59 -26.66
CA ASN A 424 -2.32 -3.41 -25.50
C ASN A 424 -1.19 -2.75 -24.71
N VAL A 425 -1.54 -1.98 -23.68
CA VAL A 425 -0.58 -1.43 -22.72
C VAL A 425 -0.48 -2.39 -21.54
N PRO A 426 0.73 -2.89 -21.20
CA PRO A 426 0.90 -3.91 -20.17
C PRO A 426 0.90 -3.33 -18.74
N PHE A 427 -0.15 -2.59 -18.36
CA PHE A 427 -0.29 -2.11 -17.00
C PHE A 427 -0.42 -3.27 -16.01
N ALA A 428 0.35 -3.23 -14.94
CA ALA A 428 0.26 -4.22 -13.86
C ALA A 428 -0.97 -4.00 -12.97
N SER A 429 -1.47 -2.74 -12.89
CA SER A 429 -2.60 -2.36 -12.05
C SER A 429 -3.90 -2.22 -12.85
N SER A 430 -5.04 -2.43 -12.21
CA SER A 430 -6.36 -1.99 -12.68
C SER A 430 -6.57 -0.51 -12.30
N GLY A 431 -7.45 0.19 -12.99
CA GLY A 431 -7.80 1.56 -12.62
C GLY A 431 -8.00 2.49 -13.81
N GLU A 432 -8.21 3.73 -13.48
CA GLU A 432 -8.42 4.79 -14.47
C GLU A 432 -7.16 5.03 -15.28
N THR A 433 -7.33 5.17 -16.59
CA THR A 433 -6.25 5.51 -17.51
C THR A 433 -6.45 6.93 -18.01
N SER A 434 -5.41 7.75 -17.95
CA SER A 434 -5.32 9.03 -18.67
C SER A 434 -4.29 8.92 -19.78
N MET A 435 -4.42 9.77 -20.80
CA MET A 435 -3.49 9.82 -21.90
C MET A 435 -3.03 11.25 -22.17
N TYR A 436 -1.85 11.36 -22.72
CA TYR A 436 -1.35 12.53 -23.42
C TYR A 436 -1.03 12.13 -24.86
N VAL A 437 -1.44 12.93 -25.79
CA VAL A 437 -1.14 12.73 -27.22
C VAL A 437 -0.40 13.97 -27.73
N GLY A 438 0.85 13.73 -28.16
CA GLY A 438 1.65 14.72 -28.86
C GLY A 438 1.44 14.65 -30.38
N LYS A 439 2.36 15.25 -31.14
CA LYS A 439 2.28 15.22 -32.60
C LYS A 439 2.22 13.79 -33.14
N ASP A 440 3.25 13.00 -32.87
CA ASP A 440 3.44 11.66 -33.43
C ASP A 440 3.83 10.64 -32.34
N PHE A 441 3.57 10.93 -31.06
CA PHE A 441 3.83 10.06 -29.92
C PHE A 441 2.73 10.22 -28.89
N LEU A 442 2.66 9.31 -27.97
CA LEU A 442 1.65 9.34 -26.91
C LEU A 442 2.16 8.66 -25.64
N CYS A 443 1.55 9.03 -24.53
CA CYS A 443 1.77 8.41 -23.24
C CYS A 443 0.44 8.03 -22.61
N ALA A 444 0.42 6.91 -21.90
CA ALA A 444 -0.71 6.46 -21.09
C ALA A 444 -0.24 6.30 -19.65
N LEU A 445 -1.01 6.82 -18.71
CA LEU A 445 -0.74 6.78 -17.28
C LEU A 445 -1.90 6.09 -16.58
N ARG A 446 -1.58 5.09 -15.74
CA ARG A 446 -2.52 4.43 -14.85
C ARG A 446 -1.86 4.21 -13.50
N THR A 447 -2.47 4.72 -12.41
CA THR A 447 -1.99 4.51 -11.03
C THR A 447 -0.46 4.61 -10.87
N GLY A 448 0.15 5.66 -11.48
CA GLY A 448 1.59 5.94 -11.41
C GLY A 448 2.46 5.18 -12.40
N GLU A 449 1.96 4.15 -13.08
CA GLU A 449 2.66 3.49 -14.19
C GLU A 449 2.44 4.27 -15.48
N MET A 450 3.51 4.74 -16.09
CA MET A 450 3.46 5.48 -17.35
C MET A 450 4.14 4.70 -18.46
N TYR A 451 3.43 4.53 -19.56
CA TYR A 451 3.96 3.95 -20.79
C TYR A 451 3.88 4.97 -21.92
N CYS A 452 4.99 5.13 -22.67
CA CYS A 452 5.02 6.01 -23.84
C CYS A 452 5.50 5.26 -25.07
N TRP A 453 5.04 5.70 -26.26
CA TRP A 453 5.43 5.13 -27.55
C TRP A 453 5.17 6.11 -28.69
N GLY A 454 5.63 5.77 -29.89
CA GLY A 454 5.56 6.61 -31.09
C GLY A 454 6.93 7.15 -31.49
N ASN A 455 6.95 8.32 -32.11
CA ASN A 455 8.17 9.00 -32.51
C ASN A 455 9.09 9.30 -31.32
N ASN A 456 10.39 9.05 -31.46
CA ASN A 456 11.38 9.26 -30.39
C ASN A 456 12.66 9.97 -30.86
N ASN A 457 12.62 10.69 -31.98
CA ASN A 457 13.81 11.33 -32.56
C ASN A 457 14.37 12.49 -31.71
N LYS A 458 13.60 12.98 -30.72
CA LYS A 458 13.98 14.01 -29.75
C LYS A 458 13.97 13.53 -28.31
N GLY A 459 13.79 12.21 -28.08
CA GLY A 459 13.64 11.66 -26.74
C GLY A 459 12.27 11.86 -26.12
N GLN A 460 11.24 12.20 -26.92
CA GLN A 460 9.90 12.52 -26.42
C GLN A 460 9.17 11.34 -25.80
N VAL A 461 9.61 10.11 -26.04
CA VAL A 461 9.13 8.92 -25.31
C VAL A 461 9.60 8.90 -23.86
N GLY A 462 10.77 9.46 -23.54
CA GLY A 462 11.25 9.58 -22.16
C GLY A 462 11.94 8.34 -21.58
N ASN A 463 12.34 7.40 -22.44
CA ASN A 463 12.91 6.09 -22.07
C ASN A 463 14.45 6.07 -21.94
N GLY A 464 15.09 7.23 -21.87
CA GLY A 464 16.55 7.38 -21.82
C GLY A 464 17.23 7.34 -23.17
N GLN A 465 16.48 7.19 -24.26
CA GLN A 465 17.01 7.08 -25.63
C GLN A 465 16.40 8.14 -26.53
N SER A 466 17.12 8.47 -27.62
CA SER A 466 16.56 9.18 -28.77
C SER A 466 16.96 8.42 -30.03
N SER A 467 16.03 8.22 -30.95
CA SER A 467 16.26 7.44 -32.16
C SER A 467 15.34 7.90 -33.28
N ASN A 468 15.85 7.89 -34.53
CA ASN A 468 15.00 8.10 -35.69
C ASN A 468 14.06 6.90 -35.97
N SER A 469 14.33 5.74 -35.37
CA SER A 469 13.39 4.63 -35.39
C SER A 469 12.34 4.82 -34.30
N PRO A 470 11.04 4.77 -34.59
CA PRO A 470 10.01 4.97 -33.63
C PRO A 470 9.92 3.83 -32.62
N VAL A 471 9.42 4.12 -31.43
CA VAL A 471 9.09 3.13 -30.41
C VAL A 471 7.68 2.60 -30.69
N THR A 472 7.59 1.44 -31.33
CA THR A 472 6.33 0.91 -31.86
C THR A 472 5.49 0.13 -30.86
N ARG A 473 5.99 -0.05 -29.62
CA ARG A 473 5.27 -0.70 -28.50
C ARG A 473 5.29 0.20 -27.28
N PRO A 474 4.21 0.18 -26.46
CA PRO A 474 4.22 0.87 -25.18
C PRO A 474 5.44 0.46 -24.32
N THR A 475 6.25 1.45 -23.95
CA THR A 475 7.49 1.28 -23.17
C THR A 475 7.33 1.96 -21.84
N LEU A 476 7.61 1.24 -20.74
CA LEU A 476 7.54 1.76 -19.38
C LEU A 476 8.56 2.88 -19.15
N ILE A 477 8.13 3.99 -18.60
CA ILE A 477 8.97 5.13 -18.25
C ILE A 477 9.22 5.11 -16.73
N ALA A 478 10.49 5.18 -16.35
CA ALA A 478 10.86 5.24 -14.95
C ALA A 478 10.58 6.64 -14.36
N PRO A 479 9.93 6.74 -13.19
CA PRO A 479 9.76 8.01 -12.51
C PRO A 479 11.11 8.55 -12.03
N PRO A 480 11.31 9.89 -12.03
CA PRO A 480 12.58 10.50 -11.63
C PRO A 480 12.91 10.33 -10.13
N GLY A 481 11.95 9.93 -9.31
CA GLY A 481 12.11 9.68 -7.86
C GLY A 481 13.05 8.53 -7.52
N GLY A 482 13.36 7.69 -8.48
CA GLY A 482 14.30 6.57 -8.33
C GLY A 482 13.62 5.21 -8.12
N THR A 483 14.40 4.19 -8.38
CA THR A 483 14.01 2.79 -8.23
C THR A 483 14.94 2.14 -7.21
N ILE A 484 14.40 1.34 -6.32
CA ILE A 484 15.19 0.47 -5.46
C ILE A 484 15.56 -0.76 -6.29
N GLU A 485 16.84 -0.84 -6.68
CA GLU A 485 17.33 -1.96 -7.49
C GLU A 485 17.32 -3.27 -6.70
N SER A 486 17.25 -4.41 -7.38
CA SER A 486 17.28 -5.73 -6.73
C SER A 486 18.52 -5.89 -5.87
N ALA A 487 18.38 -6.53 -4.71
CA ALA A 487 19.43 -6.77 -3.71
C ALA A 487 20.13 -5.51 -3.14
N SER A 488 19.64 -4.30 -3.46
CA SER A 488 20.23 -3.06 -2.94
C SER A 488 19.77 -2.70 -1.52
N MET A 489 18.59 -3.17 -1.12
CA MET A 489 18.02 -2.92 0.20
C MET A 489 18.42 -4.03 1.18
N LYS A 490 19.13 -3.67 2.25
CA LYS A 490 19.46 -4.58 3.35
C LYS A 490 18.54 -4.31 4.53
N LEU A 491 17.76 -5.30 4.91
CA LEU A 491 16.70 -5.20 5.90
C LEU A 491 16.85 -6.28 6.97
N ARG A 492 16.34 -6.00 8.18
CA ARG A 492 16.18 -6.97 9.25
C ARG A 492 14.86 -6.76 9.97
N VAL A 493 14.38 -7.79 10.65
CA VAL A 493 13.17 -7.73 11.48
C VAL A 493 13.59 -7.48 12.93
N GLU A 494 12.88 -6.59 13.60
CA GLU A 494 13.02 -6.32 15.03
C GLU A 494 11.67 -6.47 15.71
N TYR A 495 11.68 -6.86 17.00
CA TYR A 495 10.48 -6.99 17.81
C TYR A 495 10.68 -6.40 19.21
N ALA A 496 9.61 -5.98 19.84
CA ALA A 496 9.62 -5.49 21.21
C ALA A 496 8.31 -5.83 21.93
N LYS A 497 8.34 -6.04 23.25
CA LYS A 497 7.14 -6.11 24.07
C LYS A 497 6.51 -4.72 24.16
N LYS A 498 5.23 -4.59 23.85
CA LYS A 498 4.53 -3.30 23.89
C LYS A 498 4.40 -2.76 25.33
N GLY A 499 4.23 -3.66 26.32
CA GLY A 499 4.09 -3.30 27.72
C GLY A 499 2.96 -2.30 27.96
N SER A 500 3.24 -1.23 28.70
CA SER A 500 2.29 -0.14 28.99
C SER A 500 2.25 0.93 27.89
N ALA A 501 3.02 0.81 26.79
CA ALA A 501 3.00 1.78 25.72
C ALA A 501 1.64 1.80 25.01
N ALA A 502 1.08 2.99 24.80
CA ALA A 502 -0.22 3.14 24.14
C ALA A 502 -0.18 2.62 22.69
N THR A 503 0.94 2.83 22.00
CA THR A 503 1.17 2.43 20.62
C THR A 503 2.56 1.82 20.47
N CYS A 504 2.77 1.04 19.41
CA CYS A 504 4.10 0.50 19.12
C CYS A 504 5.15 1.59 18.81
N SER A 505 4.73 2.75 18.31
CA SER A 505 5.62 3.89 18.10
C SER A 505 6.14 4.51 19.40
N ALA A 506 5.45 4.29 20.52
CA ALA A 506 5.86 4.76 21.86
C ALA A 506 6.79 3.79 22.60
N VAL A 507 7.11 2.62 22.03
CA VAL A 507 8.06 1.68 22.60
C VAL A 507 9.46 2.28 22.52
N SER A 508 10.20 2.21 23.62
CA SER A 508 11.55 2.77 23.71
C SER A 508 12.49 2.14 22.67
N SER A 509 13.37 2.94 22.09
CA SER A 509 14.36 2.46 21.13
C SER A 509 15.29 1.38 21.68
N SER A 510 15.52 1.35 23.00
CA SER A 510 16.33 0.34 23.70
C SER A 510 15.65 -1.02 23.82
N ASP A 511 14.33 -1.09 23.67
CA ASP A 511 13.55 -2.31 23.92
C ASP A 511 13.42 -3.19 22.67
N TRP A 512 13.81 -2.67 21.50
CA TRP A 512 13.77 -3.41 20.25
C TRP A 512 14.92 -4.43 20.14
N GLN A 513 14.57 -5.66 19.86
CA GLN A 513 15.46 -6.79 19.70
C GLN A 513 15.44 -7.32 18.27
N VAL A 514 16.59 -7.69 17.73
CA VAL A 514 16.69 -8.27 16.39
C VAL A 514 16.14 -9.69 16.39
N VAL A 515 15.32 -10.02 15.41
CA VAL A 515 14.86 -11.39 15.16
C VAL A 515 16.02 -12.20 14.57
N THR A 516 16.41 -13.26 15.28
CA THR A 516 17.45 -14.21 14.85
C THR A 516 16.94 -15.65 15.02
N GLY A 517 17.74 -16.64 14.68
CA GLY A 517 17.40 -18.05 14.95
C GLY A 517 17.33 -18.40 16.46
N ALA A 518 17.95 -17.60 17.31
CA ALA A 518 18.05 -17.84 18.77
C ALA A 518 17.23 -16.87 19.63
N SER A 519 16.60 -15.84 19.08
CA SER A 519 15.79 -14.87 19.82
C SER A 519 14.45 -15.48 20.27
N LYS A 520 13.79 -14.85 21.28
CA LYS A 520 12.46 -15.29 21.76
C LYS A 520 11.36 -15.26 20.68
N LEU A 521 11.40 -14.26 19.81
CA LEU A 521 10.74 -14.30 18.50
C LEU A 521 11.82 -14.64 17.48
N ALA A 522 11.70 -15.75 16.81
CA ALA A 522 12.74 -16.26 15.92
C ALA A 522 12.18 -16.57 14.53
N TYR A 523 13.07 -16.73 13.53
CA TYR A 523 12.68 -17.27 12.25
C TYR A 523 12.33 -18.74 12.37
N SER A 524 11.21 -19.14 11.73
CA SER A 524 10.73 -20.52 11.75
C SER A 524 11.62 -21.46 10.92
N ALA A 525 11.86 -22.66 11.43
CA ALA A 525 12.51 -23.73 10.68
C ALA A 525 11.56 -24.49 9.75
N SER A 526 10.24 -24.32 9.88
CA SER A 526 9.21 -24.94 9.05
C SER A 526 8.73 -23.99 7.94
N GLY A 527 8.20 -24.57 6.85
CA GLY A 527 7.63 -23.80 5.73
C GLY A 527 8.49 -23.82 4.45
N PRO A 528 8.19 -22.97 3.46
CA PRO A 528 8.91 -22.91 2.18
C PRO A 528 10.38 -22.51 2.34
N ALA A 529 11.20 -22.79 1.32
CA ALA A 529 12.61 -22.43 1.32
C ALA A 529 12.83 -20.92 1.51
N ASP A 530 13.92 -20.55 2.24
CA ASP A 530 14.35 -19.16 2.36
C ASP A 530 14.69 -18.58 0.98
N GLY A 531 14.22 -17.34 0.72
CA GLY A 531 14.39 -16.71 -0.58
C GLY A 531 13.41 -17.16 -1.68
N ALA A 532 12.50 -18.11 -1.42
CA ALA A 532 11.48 -18.47 -2.39
C ALA A 532 10.61 -17.27 -2.76
N ASN A 533 10.35 -17.09 -4.05
CA ASN A 533 9.49 -16.01 -4.52
C ASN A 533 8.06 -16.24 -4.04
N ILE A 534 7.43 -15.21 -3.53
CA ILE A 534 6.00 -15.23 -3.21
C ILE A 534 5.19 -14.88 -4.44
N ASN A 535 4.04 -15.55 -4.61
CA ASN A 535 3.08 -15.16 -5.64
C ASN A 535 2.15 -14.08 -5.07
N SER A 536 1.75 -13.11 -5.90
CA SER A 536 0.64 -12.21 -5.58
C SER A 536 -0.65 -13.03 -5.49
N ASN A 537 -1.40 -12.84 -4.42
CA ASN A 537 -2.58 -13.61 -4.09
C ASN A 537 -3.75 -12.68 -3.79
N SER A 538 -4.96 -13.14 -4.00
CA SER A 538 -6.18 -12.42 -3.59
C SER A 538 -6.29 -12.17 -2.07
N THR A 539 -5.42 -12.82 -1.28
CA THR A 539 -5.32 -12.64 0.19
C THR A 539 -4.18 -11.72 0.62
N ASP A 540 -3.47 -11.09 -0.32
CA ASP A 540 -2.43 -10.11 0.02
C ASP A 540 -3.01 -8.94 0.81
N PRO A 541 -2.22 -8.30 1.70
CA PRO A 541 -2.66 -7.08 2.35
C PRO A 541 -3.14 -6.08 1.30
N GLU A 542 -4.27 -5.45 1.55
CA GLU A 542 -4.75 -4.37 0.69
C GLU A 542 -3.66 -3.31 0.53
N LEU A 543 -3.46 -2.87 -0.70
CA LEU A 543 -2.52 -1.80 -0.98
C LEU A 543 -3.01 -0.51 -0.31
N PRO A 544 -2.15 0.26 0.34
CA PRO A 544 -2.53 1.53 0.93
C PRO A 544 -2.98 2.51 -0.16
N ALA A 545 -3.81 3.48 0.22
CA ALA A 545 -4.22 4.54 -0.68
C ALA A 545 -2.97 5.24 -1.28
N GLY A 546 -2.92 5.34 -2.60
CA GLY A 546 -1.79 5.93 -3.33
C GLY A 546 -0.66 4.95 -3.68
N ALA A 547 -0.74 3.68 -3.31
CA ALA A 547 0.18 2.67 -3.84
C ALA A 547 -0.16 2.32 -5.28
N ILE A 548 0.87 2.18 -6.12
CA ILE A 548 0.70 1.91 -7.56
C ILE A 548 0.44 0.44 -7.83
N ALA A 549 1.30 -0.43 -7.25
CA ALA A 549 1.24 -1.87 -7.43
C ALA A 549 2.00 -2.58 -6.30
N SER A 550 1.69 -3.86 -6.05
CA SER A 550 2.52 -4.72 -5.23
C SER A 550 3.62 -5.37 -6.07
N ARG A 551 4.82 -5.46 -5.50
CA ARG A 551 5.93 -6.23 -6.06
C ARG A 551 6.24 -7.37 -5.10
N PRO A 552 5.77 -8.59 -5.36
CA PRO A 552 6.11 -9.74 -4.56
C PRO A 552 7.62 -9.90 -4.47
N GLN A 553 8.14 -10.03 -3.24
CA GLN A 553 9.57 -10.19 -3.00
C GLN A 553 9.89 -11.64 -2.69
N SER A 554 10.26 -11.95 -1.47
CA SER A 554 10.65 -13.31 -1.10
C SER A 554 10.11 -13.70 0.28
N ILE A 555 10.07 -14.98 0.52
CA ILE A 555 9.87 -15.56 1.85
C ILE A 555 11.18 -15.41 2.62
N VAL A 556 11.10 -14.89 3.83
CA VAL A 556 12.25 -14.70 4.72
C VAL A 556 12.16 -15.72 5.85
N ARG A 557 13.11 -16.67 5.85
CA ARG A 557 13.22 -17.78 6.79
C ARG A 557 14.67 -18.02 7.15
N LYS A 558 15.33 -17.00 7.67
CA LYS A 558 16.76 -17.07 7.97
C LYS A 558 17.04 -17.94 9.20
N SER A 559 17.72 -19.05 9.02
CA SER A 559 18.27 -19.86 10.11
C SER A 559 19.64 -19.36 10.61
N GLY A 560 20.17 -18.27 10.06
CA GLY A 560 21.50 -17.77 10.34
C GLY A 560 21.55 -16.62 11.35
N VAL A 561 22.75 -16.29 11.77
CA VAL A 561 23.06 -15.33 12.86
C VAL A 561 22.65 -13.89 12.56
N THR A 562 22.58 -13.47 11.31
CA THR A 562 22.42 -12.05 10.94
C THR A 562 20.99 -11.59 10.74
N GLY A 563 20.05 -12.49 10.40
CA GLY A 563 18.65 -12.12 10.15
C GLY A 563 18.42 -11.10 9.02
N VAL A 564 19.44 -10.79 8.22
CA VAL A 564 19.41 -9.77 7.17
C VAL A 564 18.83 -10.36 5.89
N PHE A 565 17.91 -9.66 5.25
CA PHE A 565 17.31 -10.01 3.96
C PHE A 565 17.36 -8.83 2.99
N THR A 566 17.13 -9.10 1.71
CA THR A 566 17.18 -8.10 0.65
C THR A 566 15.90 -8.15 -0.19
N ASN A 567 15.70 -7.15 -1.06
CA ASN A 567 14.65 -7.18 -2.06
C ASN A 567 15.08 -8.06 -3.26
N ALA A 568 14.25 -9.04 -3.61
CA ALA A 568 14.49 -9.94 -4.74
C ALA A 568 14.23 -9.23 -6.09
N GLN A 569 13.24 -8.34 -6.14
CA GLN A 569 12.86 -7.56 -7.31
C GLN A 569 13.04 -6.06 -7.04
N LYS A 570 13.22 -5.29 -8.11
CA LYS A 570 13.24 -3.84 -8.01
C LYS A 570 11.87 -3.29 -7.59
N ILE A 571 11.87 -2.16 -6.87
CA ILE A 571 10.68 -1.48 -6.39
C ILE A 571 10.75 -0.03 -6.86
N SER A 572 9.92 0.31 -7.84
CA SER A 572 9.86 1.68 -8.38
C SER A 572 9.15 2.63 -7.42
N ALA A 573 9.30 3.93 -7.65
CA ALA A 573 8.61 4.95 -6.87
C ALA A 573 7.10 4.69 -6.83
N GLY A 574 6.51 4.74 -5.64
CA GLY A 574 5.10 4.47 -5.39
C GLY A 574 4.72 2.98 -5.31
N GLU A 575 5.59 2.05 -5.70
CA GLU A 575 5.32 0.61 -5.58
C GLU A 575 5.58 0.10 -4.15
N VAL A 576 4.92 -0.99 -3.80
CA VAL A 576 5.05 -1.68 -2.51
C VAL A 576 5.74 -3.03 -2.70
N GLY A 577 6.93 -3.19 -2.14
CA GLY A 577 7.57 -4.50 -2.01
C GLY A 577 6.88 -5.30 -0.90
N VAL A 578 6.53 -6.56 -1.16
CA VAL A 578 5.84 -7.44 -0.21
C VAL A 578 6.73 -8.61 0.16
N TRP A 579 7.02 -8.76 1.46
CA TRP A 579 7.78 -9.88 2.01
C TRP A 579 6.91 -10.73 2.92
N ASP A 580 7.24 -11.99 3.03
CA ASP A 580 6.58 -12.96 3.89
C ASP A 580 7.58 -13.50 4.92
N LEU A 581 7.42 -13.08 6.16
CA LEU A 581 8.31 -13.41 7.26
C LEU A 581 7.77 -14.65 7.98
N ALA A 582 8.47 -15.78 7.89
CA ALA A 582 8.13 -16.98 8.62
C ALA A 582 8.74 -16.91 10.04
N LEU A 583 7.91 -16.80 11.06
CA LEU A 583 8.27 -16.56 12.44
C LEU A 583 7.75 -17.63 13.38
N VAL A 584 8.42 -17.81 14.52
CA VAL A 584 8.02 -18.73 15.57
C VAL A 584 8.21 -18.10 16.95
N ASP A 585 7.24 -18.32 17.85
CA ASP A 585 7.31 -17.95 19.25
C ASP A 585 8.13 -18.98 20.04
N LYS A 586 9.37 -18.66 20.41
CA LYS A 586 10.29 -19.50 21.20
C LYS A 586 10.35 -19.15 22.69
N GLY A 587 9.41 -18.39 23.22
CA GLY A 587 9.38 -18.06 24.64
C GLY A 587 9.09 -16.61 24.95
N LEU A 588 8.28 -15.97 24.12
CA LEU A 588 7.70 -14.66 24.42
C LEU A 588 6.82 -14.74 25.67
N ASP A 589 6.65 -13.65 26.39
CA ASP A 589 5.76 -13.57 27.56
C ASP A 589 4.31 -13.81 27.12
N ARG A 590 3.50 -14.44 27.98
CA ARG A 590 2.16 -14.91 27.65
C ARG A 590 1.09 -13.83 27.83
N ASN A 591 0.07 -13.87 26.97
CA ASN A 591 -1.05 -12.91 26.96
C ASN A 591 -0.62 -11.45 26.81
N GLU A 592 0.55 -11.23 26.18
CA GLU A 592 1.16 -9.93 26.02
C GLU A 592 1.16 -9.50 24.54
N ASN A 593 1.10 -8.21 24.31
CA ASN A 593 1.20 -7.62 22.99
C ASN A 593 2.67 -7.37 22.62
N TYR A 594 3.02 -7.74 21.40
CA TYR A 594 4.33 -7.53 20.81
C TYR A 594 4.21 -6.72 19.52
N CYS A 595 5.14 -5.78 19.38
CA CYS A 595 5.32 -4.99 18.18
C CYS A 595 6.41 -5.59 17.31
N VAL A 596 6.25 -5.54 15.98
CA VAL A 596 7.29 -5.92 15.02
C VAL A 596 7.57 -4.73 14.10
N ARG A 597 8.81 -4.61 13.65
CA ARG A 597 9.17 -3.64 12.62
C ARG A 597 10.24 -4.21 11.70
N VAL A 598 10.29 -3.67 10.49
CA VAL A 598 11.41 -3.87 9.57
C VAL A 598 12.34 -2.68 9.70
N ALA A 599 13.62 -2.91 9.88
CA ALA A 599 14.62 -1.87 10.02
C ALA A 599 15.73 -2.04 8.96
N THR A 600 16.43 -0.96 8.62
CA THR A 600 17.63 -1.06 7.79
C THR A 600 18.75 -1.72 8.57
N ASP A 601 19.50 -2.59 7.90
CA ASP A 601 20.68 -3.21 8.51
C ASP A 601 21.86 -2.22 8.53
N THR A 602 22.20 -1.72 9.71
CA THR A 602 23.36 -0.87 9.99
C THR A 602 24.33 -1.56 10.94
N THR A 603 24.72 -2.76 10.64
CA THR A 603 25.82 -3.61 11.14
C THR A 603 26.21 -3.65 12.63
N ALA A 604 25.69 -2.87 13.59
CA ALA A 604 26.16 -2.94 14.99
C ALA A 604 25.22 -2.42 16.10
N ALA A 605 24.10 -1.82 15.79
CA ALA A 605 23.14 -1.30 16.77
C ALA A 605 21.71 -1.56 16.29
N PRO A 606 20.66 -1.40 17.11
CA PRO A 606 19.30 -1.37 16.61
C PRO A 606 19.25 -0.44 15.39
N GLY A 607 18.84 -0.98 14.23
CA GLY A 607 18.82 -0.26 12.95
C GLY A 607 17.94 0.97 13.04
N SER A 608 18.20 1.96 12.19
CA SER A 608 17.23 3.03 11.99
C SER A 608 15.93 2.41 11.48
N SER A 609 14.81 2.68 12.13
CA SER A 609 13.50 2.30 11.62
C SER A 609 13.35 2.84 10.20
N ILE A 610 12.71 2.06 9.31
CA ILE A 610 12.58 2.45 7.90
C ILE A 610 11.76 3.74 7.76
N ASP A 611 10.90 4.06 8.72
CA ASP A 611 10.09 5.29 8.71
C ASP A 611 9.47 5.60 10.08
N ASN A 612 8.81 6.76 10.19
CA ASN A 612 7.75 6.98 11.14
C ASN A 612 6.59 6.02 10.79
N TYR A 613 6.62 4.83 11.38
CA TYR A 613 5.55 3.88 11.18
C TYR A 613 4.23 4.50 11.61
N THR A 614 3.31 4.64 10.68
CA THR A 614 1.92 4.94 11.00
C THR A 614 1.19 3.69 11.47
N MET A 615 1.71 2.50 11.11
CA MET A 615 1.15 1.20 11.48
C MET A 615 2.26 0.18 11.71
N TYR A 616 2.39 -0.27 12.95
CA TYR A 616 3.28 -1.38 13.30
C TYR A 616 2.52 -2.70 13.25
N PRO A 617 3.11 -3.77 12.71
CA PRO A 617 2.62 -5.12 12.97
C PRO A 617 2.57 -5.35 14.49
N GLU A 618 1.39 -5.70 14.98
CA GLU A 618 1.16 -6.03 16.36
C GLU A 618 0.47 -7.39 16.45
N PHE A 619 0.95 -8.24 17.34
CA PHE A 619 0.29 -9.49 17.67
C PHE A 619 0.28 -9.72 19.17
N LYS A 620 -0.72 -10.50 19.62
CA LYS A 620 -0.85 -10.94 21.00
C LYS A 620 -0.41 -12.39 21.11
N THR A 621 0.43 -12.70 22.06
CA THR A 621 0.79 -14.08 22.36
C THR A 621 -0.40 -14.83 22.95
N ALA A 622 -0.51 -16.12 22.66
CA ALA A 622 -1.53 -16.95 23.26
C ALA A 622 -1.39 -16.95 24.78
N PRO A 623 -2.48 -17.03 25.55
CA PRO A 623 -2.41 -17.27 26.98
C PRO A 623 -1.68 -18.59 27.21
N GLY A 624 -0.82 -18.63 28.23
CA GLY A 624 -0.17 -19.86 28.63
C GLY A 624 -1.21 -20.86 29.14
N SER A 625 -1.01 -22.13 28.83
CA SER A 625 -1.86 -23.22 29.34
C SER A 625 -1.01 -24.27 30.04
N LEU A 626 -1.61 -24.90 31.00
CA LEU A 626 -1.15 -26.20 31.49
C LEU A 626 -2.08 -27.23 30.91
N ASP A 627 -1.51 -28.20 30.21
CA ASP A 627 -2.24 -29.32 29.62
C ASP A 627 -1.85 -30.63 30.26
N ILE A 628 -2.81 -31.48 30.48
CA ILE A 628 -2.60 -32.83 31.03
C ILE A 628 -3.27 -33.85 30.13
N ARG A 629 -2.54 -34.93 29.83
CA ARG A 629 -3.06 -36.02 29.02
C ARG A 629 -2.39 -37.36 29.35
N PHE A 630 -3.06 -38.43 29.02
CA PHE A 630 -2.40 -39.72 28.92
C PHE A 630 -1.78 -39.85 27.51
N ARG A 631 -0.60 -40.42 27.44
CA ARG A 631 0.05 -40.74 26.15
C ARG A 631 0.77 -42.08 26.19
N ASP A 632 1.00 -42.64 25.01
CA ASP A 632 1.86 -43.83 24.83
C ASP A 632 3.36 -43.40 24.66
N ASN A 633 4.20 -44.42 24.47
CA ASN A 633 5.64 -44.21 24.27
C ASN A 633 5.96 -43.52 22.92
N ALA A 634 5.09 -43.64 21.93
CA ALA A 634 5.23 -43.02 20.63
C ALA A 634 4.78 -41.54 20.64
N GLY A 635 4.20 -41.07 21.77
CA GLY A 635 3.71 -39.72 21.93
C GLY A 635 2.24 -39.48 21.54
N ALA A 636 1.54 -40.53 21.11
CA ALA A 636 0.13 -40.41 20.80
C ALA A 636 -0.72 -40.24 22.08
N THR A 637 -1.68 -39.31 22.05
CA THR A 637 -2.65 -39.16 23.12
C THR A 637 -3.58 -40.39 23.13
N ILE A 638 -3.73 -40.96 24.33
CA ILE A 638 -4.65 -42.08 24.55
C ILE A 638 -5.82 -41.63 25.44
N THR A 639 -7.02 -42.12 25.14
CA THR A 639 -8.17 -41.94 26.02
C THR A 639 -8.11 -43.03 27.07
N ASP A 640 -8.10 -42.65 28.35
CA ASP A 640 -8.20 -43.62 29.42
C ASP A 640 -9.66 -44.09 29.56
N THR A 641 -9.95 -45.25 29.04
CA THR A 641 -11.28 -45.89 29.12
C THR A 641 -11.56 -46.50 30.49
N GLY A 642 -10.65 -46.29 31.44
CA GLY A 642 -10.77 -46.79 32.81
C GLY A 642 -9.56 -47.63 33.23
N THR A 643 -8.97 -47.28 34.34
CA THR A 643 -7.94 -48.06 35.03
C THR A 643 -8.62 -49.25 35.71
N LYS A 644 -8.28 -50.47 35.29
CA LYS A 644 -8.85 -51.72 35.86
C LYS A 644 -7.95 -52.24 36.96
N PHE A 645 -8.54 -52.59 38.11
CA PHE A 645 -7.86 -53.29 39.17
C PHE A 645 -7.81 -54.80 38.89
N ASP A 646 -6.80 -55.44 39.45
CA ASP A 646 -6.66 -56.87 39.39
C ASP A 646 -7.92 -57.51 39.96
N ASN A 647 -8.32 -58.65 39.32
CA ASN A 647 -9.50 -59.39 39.77
C ASN A 647 -9.30 -59.84 41.21
N SER A 648 -10.25 -59.53 42.08
CA SER A 648 -10.29 -60.02 43.43
C SER A 648 -11.44 -61.03 43.64
N THR A 649 -11.21 -62.05 44.44
CA THR A 649 -12.25 -62.99 44.83
C THR A 649 -13.10 -62.42 45.95
N MET A 650 -14.38 -62.81 45.97
CA MET A 650 -15.26 -62.42 47.08
C MET A 650 -14.74 -63.00 48.41
N SER A 651 -14.75 -62.16 49.44
CA SER A 651 -14.24 -62.53 50.76
C SER A 651 -15.14 -62.00 51.87
N ASN A 652 -15.13 -62.72 53.02
CA ASN A 652 -15.76 -62.28 54.26
C ASN A 652 -14.94 -61.23 55.02
N SER A 653 -13.78 -60.89 54.50
CA SER A 653 -12.92 -59.82 54.98
C SER A 653 -12.58 -58.83 53.85
N SER A 654 -12.11 -57.64 54.18
CA SER A 654 -11.69 -56.66 53.17
C SER A 654 -10.50 -57.21 52.35
N VAL A 655 -10.50 -56.96 51.07
CA VAL A 655 -9.48 -57.38 50.11
C VAL A 655 -8.82 -56.18 49.46
N ALA A 656 -7.48 -56.16 49.44
CA ALA A 656 -6.72 -55.17 48.70
C ALA A 656 -6.49 -55.61 47.23
N THR A 657 -6.72 -54.77 46.29
CA THR A 657 -6.40 -54.92 44.86
C THR A 657 -5.67 -53.70 44.35
N SER A 658 -4.96 -53.82 43.28
CA SER A 658 -4.14 -52.77 42.71
C SER A 658 -4.29 -52.62 41.21
N ALA A 659 -4.01 -51.47 40.72
CA ALA A 659 -3.96 -51.13 39.26
C ALA A 659 -2.88 -50.09 38.98
N LEU A 660 -2.37 -50.11 37.76
CA LEU A 660 -1.44 -49.05 37.30
C LEU A 660 -2.22 -47.90 36.68
N LEU A 661 -2.17 -46.74 37.30
CA LEU A 661 -2.67 -45.47 36.74
C LEU A 661 -1.79 -45.03 35.57
N SER A 662 -0.45 -45.19 35.67
CA SER A 662 0.49 -45.00 34.59
C SER A 662 1.57 -46.10 34.63
N ASN A 663 2.14 -46.45 33.48
CA ASN A 663 3.23 -47.40 33.35
C ASN A 663 4.41 -46.81 32.57
N SER A 664 5.44 -47.61 32.30
CA SER A 664 6.66 -47.18 31.64
C SER A 664 6.57 -47.18 30.10
N SER A 665 5.54 -47.81 29.50
CA SER A 665 5.53 -48.05 28.05
C SER A 665 4.23 -47.72 27.34
N SER A 666 3.08 -48.02 27.89
CA SER A 666 1.79 -47.92 27.17
C SER A 666 0.87 -46.82 27.69
N LYS A 667 1.10 -46.31 28.89
CA LYS A 667 0.24 -45.28 29.48
C LYS A 667 1.05 -44.42 30.45
N GLN A 668 1.21 -43.19 30.10
CA GLN A 668 2.00 -42.18 30.90
C GLN A 668 1.14 -40.97 31.13
N ILE A 669 1.28 -40.32 32.28
CA ILE A 669 0.67 -39.00 32.53
C ILE A 669 1.63 -37.91 32.08
N GLU A 670 1.26 -37.18 31.07
CA GLU A 670 2.05 -36.06 30.56
C GLU A 670 1.46 -34.74 31.00
N VAL A 671 2.32 -33.84 31.47
CA VAL A 671 2.01 -32.43 31.74
C VAL A 671 2.88 -31.58 30.87
N THR A 672 2.27 -30.74 30.03
CA THR A 672 2.98 -29.74 29.21
C THR A 672 2.72 -28.38 29.83
N ASN A 673 3.82 -27.69 30.22
CA ASN A 673 3.75 -26.33 30.75
C ASN A 673 4.17 -25.31 29.73
N THR A 674 3.26 -24.39 29.39
CA THR A 674 3.51 -23.24 28.52
C THR A 674 3.27 -21.91 29.23
N GLN A 675 3.06 -21.91 30.57
CA GLN A 675 2.90 -20.69 31.37
C GLN A 675 4.25 -20.13 31.82
N THR A 676 4.36 -18.83 31.89
CA THR A 676 5.59 -18.12 32.34
C THR A 676 5.75 -18.02 33.84
N SER A 677 4.69 -18.26 34.60
CA SER A 677 4.69 -18.02 36.05
C SER A 677 4.66 -19.31 36.84
N SER A 678 5.27 -19.27 38.03
CA SER A 678 5.08 -20.06 39.23
C SER A 678 4.78 -21.57 39.08
N GLY A 679 4.85 -22.29 40.13
CA GLY A 679 4.62 -23.72 40.22
C GLY A 679 3.26 -24.17 39.69
N TRP A 680 3.15 -25.44 39.46
CA TRP A 680 1.90 -26.10 39.15
C TRP A 680 1.79 -27.45 39.87
N SER A 681 0.58 -27.95 40.01
CA SER A 681 0.34 -29.28 40.59
C SER A 681 -0.68 -30.07 39.76
N VAL A 682 -0.50 -31.35 39.73
CA VAL A 682 -1.43 -32.31 39.16
C VAL A 682 -2.09 -33.09 40.29
N VAL A 683 -3.39 -33.05 40.34
CA VAL A 683 -4.18 -33.70 41.40
C VAL A 683 -5.11 -34.73 40.78
N LEU A 684 -5.13 -35.91 41.37
CA LEU A 684 -6.14 -36.94 41.13
C LEU A 684 -7.26 -36.79 42.15
N SER A 685 -8.48 -36.59 41.72
CA SER A 685 -9.65 -36.46 42.60
C SER A 685 -10.83 -37.28 42.09
N ALA A 686 -11.75 -37.66 42.96
CA ALA A 686 -13.01 -38.22 42.53
C ALA A 686 -13.87 -37.10 41.89
N SER A 687 -14.54 -37.39 40.78
CA SER A 687 -15.32 -36.39 40.02
C SER A 687 -16.50 -35.82 40.87
N ASP A 688 -17.09 -36.64 41.76
CA ASP A 688 -18.16 -36.22 42.68
C ASP A 688 -17.61 -35.72 44.01
N GLY A 689 -16.30 -35.44 44.12
CA GLY A 689 -15.63 -34.93 45.31
C GLY A 689 -15.58 -35.96 46.46
N ALA A 690 -15.51 -35.48 47.72
CA ALA A 690 -15.33 -36.30 48.91
C ALA A 690 -16.52 -37.23 49.19
N THR A 691 -17.67 -37.02 48.55
CA THR A 691 -18.89 -37.83 48.74
C THR A 691 -19.03 -38.89 47.66
N ALA A 692 -18.10 -38.99 46.72
CA ALA A 692 -18.12 -40.01 45.67
C ALA A 692 -18.06 -41.44 46.25
N LYS A 693 -18.65 -42.36 45.54
CA LYS A 693 -18.67 -43.79 45.92
C LYS A 693 -18.41 -44.66 44.70
N TRP A 694 -17.77 -45.79 44.95
CA TRP A 694 -17.77 -46.87 43.97
C TRP A 694 -19.21 -47.32 43.74
N LYS A 695 -19.67 -47.29 42.49
CA LYS A 695 -21.01 -47.69 42.10
C LYS A 695 -20.92 -48.96 41.24
N ARG A 696 -21.74 -49.93 41.53
CA ARG A 696 -21.84 -51.12 40.71
C ARG A 696 -22.64 -50.86 39.46
N THR A 697 -22.03 -51.16 38.30
CA THR A 697 -22.65 -50.93 37.02
C THR A 697 -24.02 -51.56 36.94
N GLY A 698 -25.07 -50.83 36.59
CA GLY A 698 -26.46 -51.26 36.49
C GLY A 698 -27.16 -51.52 37.82
N SER A 699 -26.64 -51.01 38.94
CA SER A 699 -27.19 -51.20 40.30
C SER A 699 -27.13 -49.93 41.15
N THR A 700 -27.91 -49.89 42.23
CA THR A 700 -27.82 -48.86 43.27
C THR A 700 -26.77 -49.15 44.32
N GLU A 701 -26.15 -50.31 44.27
CA GLU A 701 -25.13 -50.72 45.26
C GLU A 701 -23.85 -49.90 45.08
N SER A 702 -23.28 -49.45 46.19
CA SER A 702 -22.09 -48.63 46.26
C SER A 702 -21.34 -48.82 47.57
N TYR A 703 -20.04 -48.48 47.57
CA TYR A 703 -19.21 -48.38 48.75
C TYR A 703 -18.27 -47.18 48.69
N MET A 704 -17.77 -46.77 49.85
CA MET A 704 -16.90 -45.57 49.93
C MET A 704 -15.54 -45.84 49.32
N PHE A 705 -14.93 -44.80 48.69
CA PHE A 705 -13.55 -44.85 48.19
C PHE A 705 -12.57 -44.24 49.19
N ASN A 706 -13.04 -43.42 50.15
CA ASN A 706 -12.26 -42.60 51.07
C ASN A 706 -12.57 -42.95 52.58
N GLY A 707 -12.99 -44.18 52.88
CA GLY A 707 -13.23 -44.63 54.24
C GLY A 707 -11.98 -44.57 55.09
N THR A 708 -12.17 -44.67 56.43
CA THR A 708 -11.10 -44.55 57.42
C THR A 708 -10.49 -45.93 57.78
N ASN A 709 -11.11 -47.02 57.39
CA ASN A 709 -10.69 -48.41 57.59
C ASN A 709 -11.13 -49.36 56.48
N GLY A 710 -10.65 -50.60 56.50
CA GLY A 710 -10.96 -51.57 55.48
C GLY A 710 -12.42 -51.96 55.32
N ASP A 711 -13.25 -51.80 56.38
CA ASP A 711 -14.69 -52.10 56.32
C ASP A 711 -15.49 -51.06 55.53
N GLN A 712 -14.92 -49.90 55.34
CA GLN A 712 -15.55 -48.79 54.58
C GLN A 712 -15.02 -48.68 53.12
N GLY A 713 -13.88 -49.36 52.85
CA GLY A 713 -13.17 -49.25 51.61
C GLY A 713 -12.36 -47.92 51.50
N PHE A 714 -11.18 -47.97 50.95
CA PHE A 714 -10.37 -46.77 50.64
C PHE A 714 -9.48 -46.97 49.42
N LEU A 715 -9.24 -45.91 48.73
CA LEU A 715 -8.30 -45.81 47.62
C LEU A 715 -7.00 -45.10 48.07
N SER A 716 -5.85 -45.66 47.69
CA SER A 716 -4.55 -45.02 47.92
C SER A 716 -3.72 -44.95 46.65
N VAL A 717 -2.84 -43.96 46.59
CA VAL A 717 -1.87 -43.78 45.48
C VAL A 717 -0.49 -44.12 46.01
N ASN A 718 0.22 -45.00 45.32
CA ASN A 718 1.55 -45.45 45.67
C ASN A 718 2.55 -45.02 44.56
N PHE A 719 3.62 -44.35 44.95
CA PHE A 719 4.68 -43.82 44.08
C PHE A 719 5.99 -44.62 44.14
N GLY A 720 6.04 -45.76 44.83
CA GLY A 720 7.27 -46.49 45.12
C GLY A 720 8.25 -46.60 43.99
N THR A 721 7.85 -47.16 42.83
CA THR A 721 8.69 -47.27 41.62
C THR A 721 8.46 -46.14 40.60
N SER A 722 7.70 -45.11 40.93
CA SER A 722 7.36 -44.03 40.02
C SER A 722 8.57 -43.17 39.69
N SER A 723 8.60 -42.63 38.50
CA SER A 723 9.63 -41.72 38.01
C SER A 723 9.02 -40.58 37.23
N VAL A 724 9.67 -39.42 37.30
CA VAL A 724 9.36 -38.26 36.44
C VAL A 724 10.47 -38.13 35.41
N LEU A 725 10.09 -38.03 34.16
CA LEU A 725 11.00 -37.80 33.02
C LEU A 725 10.62 -36.47 32.38
N ALA A 726 11.63 -35.71 31.94
CA ALA A 726 11.41 -34.58 31.05
C ALA A 726 11.60 -35.04 29.58
N SER A 727 10.81 -34.53 28.68
CA SER A 727 10.93 -34.84 27.26
C SER A 727 10.83 -33.57 26.40
N GLY A 728 11.58 -33.59 25.28
CA GLY A 728 11.63 -32.49 24.33
C GLY A 728 12.65 -31.41 24.69
N ASN A 729 12.60 -30.31 23.94
CA ASN A 729 13.34 -29.10 24.19
C ASN A 729 12.37 -28.01 24.65
N SER A 730 12.83 -27.12 25.50
CA SER A 730 12.10 -25.92 25.86
C SER A 730 11.88 -25.04 24.62
N LEU A 731 10.96 -24.08 24.69
CA LEU A 731 10.73 -23.09 23.62
C LEU A 731 12.00 -22.29 23.30
N SER A 732 12.92 -22.14 24.28
CA SER A 732 14.20 -21.50 24.08
C SER A 732 15.26 -22.38 23.40
N GLY A 733 14.94 -23.66 23.12
CA GLY A 733 15.83 -24.62 22.49
C GLY A 733 16.71 -25.43 23.44
N SER A 734 16.67 -25.17 24.75
CA SER A 734 17.40 -25.94 25.77
C SER A 734 16.74 -27.28 26.04
N THR A 735 17.52 -28.32 26.33
CA THR A 735 17.00 -29.63 26.72
C THR A 735 16.21 -29.54 28.04
N CYS A 736 15.01 -30.12 28.06
CA CYS A 736 14.16 -30.13 29.25
C CYS A 736 14.78 -30.94 30.41
N GLN A 737 14.70 -30.39 31.62
CA GLN A 737 15.27 -31.00 32.82
C GLN A 737 14.18 -31.30 33.84
N THR A 738 14.39 -32.27 34.70
CA THR A 738 13.47 -32.62 35.80
C THR A 738 13.72 -31.83 37.08
N SER A 739 14.74 -30.95 37.10
CA SER A 739 15.03 -30.11 38.27
C SER A 739 13.84 -29.23 38.64
N GLY A 740 13.45 -29.22 39.91
CA GLY A 740 12.27 -28.49 40.40
C GLY A 740 10.92 -29.16 40.16
N ILE A 741 10.91 -30.37 39.54
CA ILE A 741 9.69 -31.17 39.41
C ILE A 741 9.71 -32.29 40.45
N SER A 742 8.65 -32.39 41.24
CA SER A 742 8.50 -33.39 42.26
C SER A 742 7.33 -34.35 41.94
N LYS A 743 7.55 -35.62 42.14
CA LYS A 743 6.43 -36.57 42.21
C LYS A 743 5.73 -36.50 43.56
N GLY A 744 4.46 -36.89 43.62
CA GLY A 744 3.70 -37.00 44.86
C GLY A 744 4.26 -38.03 45.81
N VAL A 745 3.77 -38.00 47.03
CA VAL A 745 4.08 -39.00 48.07
C VAL A 745 2.92 -39.96 48.25
N ASP A 746 3.23 -41.19 48.69
CA ASP A 746 2.19 -42.19 48.98
C ASP A 746 1.09 -41.60 49.88
N SER A 747 -0.13 -41.68 49.40
CA SER A 747 -1.25 -40.97 50.03
C SER A 747 -2.55 -41.80 49.88
N GLN A 748 -3.46 -41.58 50.83
CA GLN A 748 -4.82 -42.19 50.79
C GLN A 748 -5.85 -41.09 50.64
N PHE A 749 -6.91 -41.38 49.91
CA PHE A 749 -8.12 -40.61 49.95
C PHE A 749 -8.81 -40.88 51.31
N LYS A 750 -8.84 -39.96 52.25
CA LYS A 750 -9.34 -40.17 53.61
C LYS A 750 -10.27 -39.06 54.04
N VAL A 751 -11.46 -39.39 54.47
CA VAL A 751 -12.45 -38.45 55.00
C VAL A 751 -11.86 -37.64 56.18
N GLY A 752 -12.07 -36.35 56.17
CA GLY A 752 -11.61 -35.43 57.21
C GLY A 752 -10.13 -35.05 57.13
N THR A 753 -9.43 -35.39 56.06
CA THR A 753 -8.02 -34.98 55.80
C THR A 753 -7.89 -34.09 54.60
N ALA A 754 -6.75 -33.45 54.43
CA ALA A 754 -6.45 -32.65 53.21
C ALA A 754 -6.51 -33.47 51.92
N THR A 755 -6.35 -34.80 51.98
CA THR A 755 -6.39 -35.70 50.82
C THR A 755 -7.81 -36.26 50.58
N ALA A 756 -8.83 -35.88 51.35
CA ALA A 756 -10.20 -36.34 51.16
C ALA A 756 -10.73 -36.06 49.73
N ASN A 757 -10.33 -34.94 49.17
CA ASN A 757 -10.82 -34.43 47.87
C ASN A 757 -9.86 -34.71 46.73
N GLY A 758 -8.57 -35.00 47.02
CA GLY A 758 -7.59 -35.26 45.94
C GLY A 758 -6.19 -35.55 46.48
N VAL A 759 -5.41 -36.23 45.68
CA VAL A 759 -4.00 -36.57 45.94
C VAL A 759 -3.13 -35.97 44.86
N THR A 760 -2.11 -35.19 45.27
CA THR A 760 -1.13 -34.62 44.33
C THR A 760 -0.26 -35.74 43.72
N LEU A 761 -0.28 -35.87 42.41
CA LEU A 761 0.52 -36.83 41.65
C LEU A 761 1.90 -36.28 41.25
N MET A 762 1.96 -35.01 40.90
CA MET A 762 3.18 -34.34 40.44
C MET A 762 3.04 -32.82 40.68
N SER A 763 4.15 -32.15 40.98
CA SER A 763 4.16 -30.70 41.15
C SER A 763 5.49 -30.07 40.68
N SER A 764 5.47 -28.81 40.37
CA SER A 764 6.64 -27.98 40.09
C SER A 764 6.76 -26.87 41.13
N SER A 765 7.95 -26.62 41.62
CA SER A 765 8.28 -25.43 42.44
C SER A 765 8.63 -24.25 41.52
N GLY A 766 8.02 -23.10 41.75
CA GLY A 766 7.89 -21.91 40.93
C GLY A 766 9.09 -21.27 40.21
N SER A 767 10.25 -21.86 40.18
CA SER A 767 11.43 -21.30 39.52
C SER A 767 11.85 -21.98 38.22
N ASN A 768 11.01 -22.84 37.67
CA ASN A 768 11.38 -23.67 36.54
C ASN A 768 10.97 -23.03 35.20
N ASN A 769 11.92 -22.32 34.55
CA ASN A 769 11.75 -21.62 33.29
C ASN A 769 11.70 -22.56 32.05
N GLN A 770 11.26 -23.80 32.19
CA GLN A 770 11.23 -24.77 31.12
C GLN A 770 9.90 -24.71 30.35
N LEU A 771 9.64 -23.57 29.74
CA LEU A 771 8.47 -23.35 28.88
C LEU A 771 8.48 -24.29 27.67
N GLY A 772 7.36 -24.94 27.44
CA GLY A 772 7.21 -25.92 26.34
C GLY A 772 7.71 -27.32 26.65
N CYS A 773 8.27 -27.54 27.84
CA CYS A 773 8.65 -28.87 28.27
C CYS A 773 7.46 -29.73 28.63
N ALA A 774 7.58 -31.02 28.31
CA ALA A 774 6.65 -32.05 28.74
C ALA A 774 7.30 -32.87 29.84
N PHE A 775 6.53 -33.11 30.91
CA PHE A 775 6.94 -33.93 32.08
C PHE A 775 6.06 -35.17 32.15
N LEU A 776 6.71 -36.32 32.21
CA LEU A 776 6.08 -37.62 32.16
C LEU A 776 6.16 -38.31 33.50
N LEU A 777 5.02 -38.57 34.12
CA LEU A 777 4.94 -39.38 35.31
C LEU A 777 4.60 -40.83 34.94
N ARG A 778 5.46 -41.74 35.40
CA ARG A 778 5.42 -43.18 35.11
C ARG A 778 5.27 -44.01 36.34
N ASN A 779 4.71 -45.23 36.21
CA ASN A 779 4.64 -46.27 37.25
C ASN A 779 3.90 -45.84 38.54
N VAL A 780 2.84 -45.07 38.44
CA VAL A 780 1.95 -44.76 39.57
C VAL A 780 0.94 -45.88 39.76
N ARG A 781 0.88 -46.41 40.98
CA ARG A 781 -0.03 -47.50 41.34
C ARG A 781 -1.17 -47.00 42.19
N LEU A 782 -2.38 -47.47 41.86
CA LEU A 782 -3.56 -47.27 42.69
C LEU A 782 -3.80 -48.57 43.46
N ASN A 783 -4.03 -48.48 44.76
CA ASN A 783 -4.42 -49.60 45.58
C ASN A 783 -5.80 -49.32 46.16
N GLN A 784 -6.71 -50.25 46.00
CA GLN A 784 -8.05 -50.15 46.50
C GLN A 784 -8.32 -51.25 47.54
N THR A 785 -8.78 -50.87 48.70
CA THR A 785 -9.33 -51.85 49.68
C THR A 785 -10.83 -51.98 49.46
N ILE A 786 -11.24 -53.19 49.13
CA ILE A 786 -12.65 -53.52 48.93
C ILE A 786 -13.23 -54.00 50.25
N PRO A 787 -14.33 -53.40 50.74
CA PRO A 787 -14.98 -53.87 51.96
C PRO A 787 -15.46 -55.32 51.84
N ALA A 788 -15.54 -56.05 53.01
CA ALA A 788 -16.11 -57.36 53.09
C ALA A 788 -17.58 -57.39 52.57
N TYR A 789 -17.99 -58.51 52.06
CA TYR A 789 -19.37 -58.81 51.60
C TYR A 789 -19.88 -57.95 50.42
N GLN A 790 -18.99 -57.34 49.64
CA GLN A 790 -19.44 -56.71 48.39
C GLN A 790 -19.90 -57.76 47.39
N LYS A 791 -21.01 -57.49 46.67
CA LYS A 791 -21.55 -58.38 45.66
C LYS A 791 -20.65 -58.42 44.39
N PRO A 792 -20.61 -59.58 43.72
CA PRO A 792 -19.88 -59.67 42.44
C PRO A 792 -20.39 -58.65 41.43
N GLY A 793 -19.47 -58.04 40.67
CA GLY A 793 -19.82 -57.07 39.60
C GLY A 793 -18.73 -56.10 39.31
N THR A 794 -18.92 -55.36 38.27
CA THR A 794 -18.04 -54.23 37.91
C THR A 794 -18.46 -53.00 38.71
N TYR A 795 -17.53 -52.38 39.39
CA TYR A 795 -17.72 -51.13 40.13
C TYR A 795 -16.93 -49.98 39.47
N GLU A 796 -17.53 -48.84 39.35
CA GLU A 796 -16.98 -47.65 38.72
C GLU A 796 -16.91 -46.50 39.72
N LEU A 797 -15.77 -45.76 39.72
CA LEU A 797 -15.56 -44.53 40.43
C LEU A 797 -14.99 -43.51 39.40
N PRO A 798 -15.77 -42.53 38.95
CA PRO A 798 -15.28 -41.48 38.11
C PRO A 798 -14.22 -40.68 38.82
N MET A 799 -13.03 -40.57 38.19
CA MET A 799 -11.89 -39.81 38.71
C MET A 799 -11.48 -38.73 37.70
N THR A 800 -11.06 -37.61 38.19
CA THR A 800 -10.61 -36.49 37.40
C THR A 800 -9.14 -36.19 37.65
N LEU A 801 -8.36 -36.07 36.61
CA LEU A 801 -7.02 -35.47 36.68
C LEU A 801 -7.14 -33.96 36.42
N THR A 802 -6.70 -33.16 37.38
CA THR A 802 -6.71 -31.70 37.29
C THR A 802 -5.30 -31.19 37.40
N VAL A 803 -4.92 -30.26 36.49
CA VAL A 803 -3.71 -29.49 36.61
C VAL A 803 -4.03 -28.07 37.05
N THR A 804 -3.36 -27.55 38.02
CA THR A 804 -3.59 -26.22 38.55
C THR A 804 -2.29 -25.45 38.63
N ALA A 805 -2.26 -24.23 38.10
CA ALA A 805 -1.17 -23.27 38.32
C ALA A 805 -1.20 -22.79 39.76
N GLN A 806 -0.02 -22.65 40.39
CA GLN A 806 0.16 -22.14 41.78
C GLN A 806 0.66 -20.71 41.76
#